data_b7c9bf123a52094d97255f3b175db939
#
_entry.id   b7c9bf123a52094d97255f3b175db939
#
_cell.length_a   1.000
_cell.length_b   1.000
_cell.length_c   1.000
_cell.angle_alpha   90.00
_cell.angle_beta   90.00
_cell.angle_gamma   90.00
#
_symmetry.space_group_name_H-M   'P 1'
#
loop_
_entity.id
_entity.type
_entity.pdbx_description
1 polymer ?
#
loop_
_entity_poly.entity_id
_entity_poly.type
_entity_poly.pdbx_seq_one_letter_code
_entity_poly.pdbx_strand_id
1 'polypeptide(L)'
;MLLLPVLTKAQFSISGVISETSQQVLPGATIRLKGKSFGVTTDSKGKYHLKNLKAGNYTLVVSFIGFQTTERNLELKGDLVENITLKPAEFLADEVIVNATRANDKSATTYKNISKAEIQENNFGQDLPFILNNTPGVVVTSDAGAGVGYTGIRIRGSDASRINVTINGIPYNDSESQGIFWVNMPDFASSIENVQIQRGVGTSTNGAGAFGGSLNIQTTAPSADAYAELNNTYGSFNTLKNTIKLGTGLIDNKWSFDGRLSRIKSDGFIDRAASNLKSYYLSGAYHGKNELLRLNVFSGTEKTYQAWDGIPEARLKGDVQGMIDFSNRQGFTEAQKQHLLNSGNRTYNSFTYKDQTDNYAQNHYQALYAKQFNDKFSFNTALHYTDGKGYFEEFKLDQKLSKYGLPPMNADGAVQKRTDLIRRRWLDNDFYGATYAFNYKAQSNLNFTFGGAYNEYRGKHFGQVIWAKYPSTSNNSDHYYDGKGNKNDFNTYGKVSYSPIEQLSLFADLQYRSVNYKISGTDKNLRSLDFNNTYHFFNPKFGATYFLNEQSNLYTSFSVANKEPNRDDFTNLKVGLPSPKAERLHDVEAGYRYKENRLNLGVNIYGMFYKDQLIFTGEINEFADAYRQNVDKSYRMGFELDASYILSSHFAVNANAAFSKNKIQNYVDYVTQYEDDGTETLITSNYKNTDISFSPKSVIGGELVYKPFKGFAAALQSKFVGKQYLDNTQNDSRKLDAYWVNNLRLGYDFQVKGIKNINLGLLVNNIFNEKYESNGYTYSTAYQNNVTTENFYYAQAGTNFLLSLNFKF
;
A
#
# COMPACT_ATOMS: atom_id res chain seq x y z
N MET A 1 -33.32 -47.34 -43.09
CA MET A 1 -32.82 -47.28 -41.70
C MET A 1 -31.29 -47.26 -41.81
N LEU A 2 -30.67 -46.08 -41.88
CA LEU A 2 -29.22 -45.91 -42.00
C LEU A 2 -28.65 -45.89 -40.54
N LEU A 3 -27.91 -46.92 -40.18
CA LEU A 3 -27.07 -46.94 -38.98
C LEU A 3 -25.81 -46.11 -39.25
N LEU A 4 -25.72 -44.91 -38.65
CA LEU A 4 -24.50 -44.17 -38.55
C LEU A 4 -23.60 -44.79 -37.45
N PRO A 5 -22.32 -45.15 -37.71
CA PRO A 5 -21.43 -45.63 -36.66
C PRO A 5 -21.04 -44.43 -35.79
N VAL A 6 -21.43 -44.45 -34.50
CA VAL A 6 -20.92 -43.56 -33.47
C VAL A 6 -19.46 -43.94 -33.22
N LEU A 7 -18.51 -43.19 -33.77
CA LEU A 7 -17.08 -43.31 -33.46
C LEU A 7 -16.83 -42.81 -32.00
N THR A 8 -16.90 -43.72 -31.04
CA THR A 8 -16.46 -43.48 -29.66
C THR A 8 -14.95 -43.31 -29.69
N LYS A 9 -14.43 -42.06 -29.55
CA LYS A 9 -13.01 -41.82 -29.35
C LYS A 9 -12.62 -42.36 -27.98
N ALA A 10 -11.74 -43.36 -27.93
CA ALA A 10 -11.20 -43.89 -26.69
C ALA A 10 -10.63 -42.73 -25.85
N GLN A 11 -11.11 -42.60 -24.62
CA GLN A 11 -10.59 -41.65 -23.62
C GLN A 11 -9.87 -42.44 -22.56
N PHE A 12 -8.62 -42.04 -22.30
CA PHE A 12 -7.74 -42.69 -21.33
C PHE A 12 -7.56 -41.83 -20.08
N SER A 13 -6.97 -42.41 -19.05
CA SER A 13 -6.67 -41.74 -17.81
C SER A 13 -5.20 -41.91 -17.42
N ILE A 14 -4.66 -40.91 -16.68
CA ILE A 14 -3.38 -41.02 -15.98
C ILE A 14 -3.68 -40.91 -14.48
N SER A 15 -3.26 -41.90 -13.73
CA SER A 15 -3.42 -41.91 -12.26
C SER A 15 -2.11 -42.30 -11.58
N GLY A 16 -2.04 -42.09 -10.28
CA GLY A 16 -0.84 -42.46 -9.50
C GLY A 16 -0.84 -41.87 -8.11
N VAL A 17 0.27 -42.01 -7.43
CA VAL A 17 0.52 -41.45 -6.08
C VAL A 17 1.71 -40.52 -6.16
N ILE A 18 1.57 -39.35 -5.50
CA ILE A 18 2.68 -38.46 -5.27
C ILE A 18 3.19 -38.66 -3.85
N SER A 19 4.49 -38.92 -3.73
CA SER A 19 5.18 -39.12 -2.45
C SER A 19 6.48 -38.30 -2.38
N GLU A 20 7.02 -38.13 -1.21
CA GLU A 20 8.39 -37.62 -1.03
C GLU A 20 9.41 -38.77 -0.98
N THR A 21 10.71 -38.44 -0.96
CA THR A 21 11.81 -39.40 -0.92
C THR A 21 11.79 -40.35 0.31
N SER A 22 11.15 -39.96 1.39
CA SER A 22 10.90 -40.79 2.58
C SER A 22 9.71 -41.74 2.43
N GLN A 23 9.07 -41.79 1.26
CA GLN A 23 7.82 -42.52 0.94
C GLN A 23 6.56 -42.00 1.63
N GLN A 24 6.61 -40.86 2.30
CA GLN A 24 5.42 -40.22 2.82
C GLN A 24 4.60 -39.63 1.64
N VAL A 25 3.30 -39.91 1.60
CA VAL A 25 2.41 -39.38 0.56
C VAL A 25 2.20 -37.87 0.73
N LEU A 26 1.98 -37.16 -0.39
CA LEU A 26 1.85 -35.72 -0.42
C LEU A 26 0.40 -35.31 -0.82
N PRO A 27 -0.51 -35.13 0.13
CA PRO A 27 -1.87 -34.61 -0.12
C PRO A 27 -1.83 -33.15 -0.58
N GLY A 28 -2.63 -32.79 -1.58
CA GLY A 28 -2.69 -31.41 -2.10
C GLY A 28 -1.59 -31.07 -3.11
N ALA A 29 -0.74 -32.02 -3.53
CA ALA A 29 0.19 -31.82 -4.62
C ALA A 29 -0.56 -31.55 -5.93
N THR A 30 -0.11 -30.58 -6.71
CA THR A 30 -0.74 -30.17 -7.96
C THR A 30 -0.11 -30.88 -9.14
N ILE A 31 -0.92 -31.53 -9.97
CA ILE A 31 -0.51 -32.20 -11.21
C ILE A 31 -1.16 -31.48 -12.38
N ARG A 32 -0.36 -30.95 -13.30
CA ARG A 32 -0.81 -30.25 -14.50
C ARG A 32 -0.26 -30.88 -15.76
N LEU A 33 -0.99 -30.76 -16.85
CA LEU A 33 -0.49 -31.07 -18.19
C LEU A 33 0.17 -29.81 -18.78
N LYS A 34 1.46 -29.89 -19.13
CA LYS A 34 2.24 -28.78 -19.70
C LYS A 34 1.53 -28.24 -20.96
N GLY A 35 1.30 -26.95 -21.01
CA GLY A 35 0.63 -26.29 -22.14
C GLY A 35 -0.90 -26.48 -22.18
N LYS A 36 -1.52 -27.01 -21.13
CA LYS A 36 -2.98 -27.11 -20.99
C LYS A 36 -3.44 -26.50 -19.66
N SER A 37 -4.61 -25.89 -19.66
CA SER A 37 -5.25 -25.33 -18.46
C SER A 37 -5.91 -26.38 -17.55
N PHE A 38 -5.56 -27.66 -17.73
CA PHE A 38 -6.15 -28.78 -17.01
C PHE A 38 -5.15 -29.37 -16.01
N GLY A 39 -5.58 -29.55 -14.78
CA GLY A 39 -4.81 -30.15 -13.70
C GLY A 39 -5.73 -30.68 -12.60
N VAL A 40 -5.16 -31.48 -11.70
CA VAL A 40 -5.82 -32.03 -10.51
C VAL A 40 -4.89 -31.89 -9.31
N THR A 41 -5.44 -32.02 -8.10
CA THR A 41 -4.66 -32.13 -6.85
C THR A 41 -4.76 -33.55 -6.30
N THR A 42 -3.75 -33.98 -5.55
CA THR A 42 -3.77 -35.27 -4.84
C THR A 42 -4.77 -35.22 -3.67
N ASP A 43 -5.44 -36.35 -3.44
CA ASP A 43 -6.31 -36.57 -2.28
C ASP A 43 -5.52 -36.75 -0.96
N SER A 44 -6.21 -37.03 0.15
CA SER A 44 -5.61 -37.28 1.47
C SER A 44 -4.67 -38.49 1.52
N LYS A 45 -4.71 -39.36 0.51
CA LYS A 45 -3.79 -40.51 0.34
C LYS A 45 -2.69 -40.28 -0.71
N GLY A 46 -2.52 -39.02 -1.13
CA GLY A 46 -1.56 -38.65 -2.16
C GLY A 46 -1.93 -39.12 -3.58
N LYS A 47 -3.16 -39.60 -3.83
CA LYS A 47 -3.58 -40.13 -5.12
C LYS A 47 -4.07 -39.03 -6.03
N TYR A 48 -3.78 -39.12 -7.34
CA TYR A 48 -4.34 -38.26 -8.37
C TYR A 48 -4.94 -39.04 -9.52
N HIS A 49 -5.87 -38.45 -10.27
CA HIS A 49 -6.52 -39.08 -11.38
C HIS A 49 -6.92 -38.03 -12.45
N LEU A 50 -6.17 -37.98 -13.55
CA LEU A 50 -6.46 -37.18 -14.75
C LEU A 50 -7.29 -38.04 -15.72
N LYS A 51 -8.54 -37.64 -15.99
CA LYS A 51 -9.52 -38.37 -16.82
C LYS A 51 -9.71 -37.69 -18.18
N ASN A 52 -10.34 -38.41 -19.09
CA ASN A 52 -10.80 -37.92 -20.42
C ASN A 52 -9.65 -37.43 -21.32
N LEU A 53 -8.52 -38.09 -21.30
CA LEU A 53 -7.36 -37.79 -22.14
C LEU A 53 -7.41 -38.57 -23.41
N LYS A 54 -6.94 -37.99 -24.52
CA LYS A 54 -6.77 -38.70 -25.81
C LYS A 54 -5.42 -39.37 -25.84
N ALA A 55 -5.25 -40.38 -26.67
CA ALA A 55 -3.92 -40.94 -26.98
C ALA A 55 -2.97 -39.83 -27.47
N GLY A 56 -1.72 -39.85 -27.02
CA GLY A 56 -0.72 -38.84 -27.39
C GLY A 56 0.38 -38.66 -26.34
N ASN A 57 1.33 -37.77 -26.62
CA ASN A 57 2.41 -37.42 -25.72
C ASN A 57 1.99 -36.31 -24.79
N TYR A 58 2.25 -36.49 -23.49
CA TYR A 58 1.95 -35.51 -22.41
C TYR A 58 3.18 -35.30 -21.56
N THR A 59 3.36 -34.07 -21.12
CA THR A 59 4.31 -33.77 -20.06
C THR A 59 3.50 -33.41 -18.81
N LEU A 60 3.59 -34.23 -17.77
CA LEU A 60 3.08 -33.93 -16.45
C LEU A 60 4.03 -32.96 -15.74
N VAL A 61 3.49 -31.89 -15.18
CA VAL A 61 4.21 -30.98 -14.29
C VAL A 61 3.61 -31.17 -12.91
N VAL A 62 4.39 -31.69 -11.98
CA VAL A 62 3.99 -31.97 -10.61
C VAL A 62 4.69 -31.02 -9.68
N SER A 63 3.92 -30.29 -8.88
CA SER A 63 4.41 -29.32 -7.91
C SER A 63 3.70 -29.48 -6.57
N PHE A 64 4.45 -29.29 -5.51
CA PHE A 64 3.93 -29.21 -4.16
C PHE A 64 4.78 -28.21 -3.35
N ILE A 65 4.15 -27.51 -2.44
CA ILE A 65 4.84 -26.51 -1.60
C ILE A 65 5.94 -27.21 -0.80
N GLY A 66 7.17 -26.67 -0.84
CA GLY A 66 8.33 -27.27 -0.21
C GLY A 66 9.02 -28.38 -0.99
N PHE A 67 8.65 -28.63 -2.25
CA PHE A 67 9.23 -29.65 -3.11
C PHE A 67 9.64 -29.09 -4.48
N GLN A 68 10.67 -29.71 -5.09
CA GLN A 68 11.10 -29.39 -6.44
C GLN A 68 10.03 -29.79 -7.43
N THR A 69 9.62 -28.86 -8.29
CA THR A 69 8.72 -29.16 -9.39
C THR A 69 9.36 -30.18 -10.33
N THR A 70 8.66 -31.28 -10.61
CA THR A 70 9.16 -32.37 -11.44
C THR A 70 8.34 -32.48 -12.70
N GLU A 71 9.02 -32.60 -13.87
CA GLU A 71 8.39 -32.85 -15.14
C GLU A 71 8.57 -34.31 -15.55
N ARG A 72 7.48 -34.94 -16.06
CA ARG A 72 7.50 -36.31 -16.60
C ARG A 72 6.88 -36.35 -17.97
N ASN A 73 7.63 -36.80 -18.94
CA ASN A 73 7.13 -37.02 -20.32
C ASN A 73 6.56 -38.44 -20.41
N LEU A 74 5.32 -38.56 -20.88
CA LEU A 74 4.55 -39.80 -20.95
C LEU A 74 3.93 -39.94 -22.31
N GLU A 75 3.93 -41.18 -22.86
CA GLU A 75 3.19 -41.56 -24.07
C GLU A 75 1.92 -42.29 -23.63
N LEU A 76 0.73 -41.72 -23.85
CA LEU A 76 -0.54 -42.28 -23.46
C LEU A 76 -1.13 -43.08 -24.60
N LYS A 77 -1.13 -44.40 -24.53
CA LYS A 77 -1.73 -45.34 -25.47
C LYS A 77 -2.89 -46.16 -24.86
N GLY A 78 -3.07 -46.06 -23.55
CA GLY A 78 -4.08 -46.70 -22.69
C GLY A 78 -4.08 -46.05 -21.32
N ASP A 79 -4.91 -46.54 -20.39
CA ASP A 79 -4.85 -46.07 -19.00
C ASP A 79 -3.48 -46.29 -18.41
N LEU A 80 -2.88 -45.27 -17.78
CA LEU A 80 -1.52 -45.28 -17.27
C LEU A 80 -1.49 -44.99 -15.76
N VAL A 81 -0.68 -45.75 -15.03
CA VAL A 81 -0.38 -45.46 -13.63
C VAL A 81 1.07 -44.99 -13.52
N GLU A 82 1.25 -43.75 -13.08
CA GLU A 82 2.54 -43.09 -12.91
C GLU A 82 2.67 -42.56 -11.47
N ASN A 83 3.51 -43.22 -10.68
CA ASN A 83 3.83 -42.73 -9.33
C ASN A 83 5.05 -41.82 -9.40
N ILE A 84 4.97 -40.64 -8.76
CA ILE A 84 6.02 -39.64 -8.84
C ILE A 84 6.50 -39.31 -7.44
N THR A 85 7.80 -39.39 -7.24
CA THR A 85 8.48 -38.98 -6.02
C THR A 85 9.04 -37.59 -6.20
N LEU A 86 8.62 -36.67 -5.37
CA LEU A 86 9.16 -35.31 -5.34
C LEU A 86 10.33 -35.24 -4.37
N LYS A 87 11.38 -34.53 -4.76
CA LYS A 87 12.49 -34.22 -3.86
C LYS A 87 12.12 -32.94 -3.10
N PRO A 88 12.41 -32.85 -1.78
CA PRO A 88 12.29 -31.63 -1.05
C PRO A 88 13.02 -30.50 -1.78
N ALA A 89 12.40 -29.34 -1.87
CA ALA A 89 13.11 -28.14 -2.34
C ALA A 89 14.14 -27.76 -1.29
N GLU A 90 15.33 -27.41 -1.72
CA GLU A 90 16.41 -26.97 -0.81
C GLU A 90 16.13 -25.57 -0.19
N PHE A 91 14.91 -25.01 -0.43
CA PHE A 91 14.48 -23.67 -0.05
C PHE A 91 13.48 -23.58 1.12
N LEU A 92 13.42 -24.59 1.98
CA LEU A 92 12.51 -24.59 3.14
C LEU A 92 12.62 -23.36 4.05
N ALA A 93 13.76 -22.68 4.06
CA ALA A 93 13.95 -21.50 4.90
C ALA A 93 13.21 -20.24 4.40
N ASP A 94 13.07 -20.06 3.09
CA ASP A 94 12.23 -18.97 2.53
C ASP A 94 10.75 -19.16 2.89
N GLU A 95 10.28 -20.41 2.88
CA GLU A 95 8.91 -20.77 3.26
C GLU A 95 8.63 -20.54 4.75
N VAL A 96 9.63 -20.74 5.62
CA VAL A 96 9.49 -20.49 7.07
C VAL A 96 9.27 -19.00 7.36
N ILE A 97 9.99 -18.10 6.68
CA ILE A 97 9.82 -16.64 6.84
C ILE A 97 8.40 -16.23 6.35
N VAL A 98 7.96 -16.78 5.22
CA VAL A 98 6.67 -16.48 4.61
C VAL A 98 5.51 -16.93 5.47
N ASN A 99 5.53 -18.16 5.93
CA ASN A 99 4.39 -18.78 6.64
C ASN A 99 4.17 -18.20 8.04
N ALA A 100 5.22 -17.72 8.70
CA ALA A 100 5.12 -17.18 10.06
C ALA A 100 4.33 -15.87 10.13
N THR A 101 4.34 -15.05 9.06
CA THR A 101 3.77 -13.69 9.06
C THR A 101 2.49 -13.55 8.26
N ARG A 102 2.03 -14.58 7.53
CA ARG A 102 0.92 -14.49 6.58
C ARG A 102 -0.32 -15.25 7.01
N ALA A 103 -1.46 -14.67 6.63
CA ALA A 103 -2.74 -15.37 6.69
C ALA A 103 -2.80 -16.46 5.59
N ASN A 104 -3.47 -17.55 5.91
CA ASN A 104 -3.77 -18.67 5.02
C ASN A 104 -5.22 -19.13 5.20
N ASP A 105 -5.63 -20.19 4.55
CA ASP A 105 -7.02 -20.68 4.59
C ASP A 105 -7.49 -21.11 5.98
N LYS A 106 -6.57 -21.44 6.91
CA LYS A 106 -6.86 -21.71 8.33
C LYS A 106 -6.98 -20.45 9.18
N SER A 107 -6.56 -19.29 8.65
CA SER A 107 -6.60 -18.03 9.39
C SER A 107 -8.00 -17.41 9.33
N ALA A 108 -8.53 -17.05 10.47
CA ALA A 108 -9.80 -16.32 10.55
C ALA A 108 -9.59 -14.80 10.32
N THR A 109 -9.05 -14.45 9.18
CA THR A 109 -8.70 -13.07 8.79
C THR A 109 -9.02 -12.86 7.32
N THR A 110 -9.57 -11.70 6.97
CA THR A 110 -9.85 -11.33 5.59
C THR A 110 -8.55 -10.93 4.88
N TYR A 111 -8.16 -11.64 3.84
CA TYR A 111 -6.93 -11.36 3.10
C TYR A 111 -7.07 -11.57 1.59
N LYS A 112 -6.16 -10.94 0.84
CA LYS A 112 -5.95 -11.16 -0.60
C LYS A 112 -4.45 -11.25 -0.88
N ASN A 113 -4.05 -12.28 -1.61
CA ASN A 113 -2.69 -12.41 -2.12
C ASN A 113 -2.64 -11.87 -3.56
N ILE A 114 -1.64 -11.06 -3.86
CA ILE A 114 -1.32 -10.57 -5.21
C ILE A 114 0.03 -11.15 -5.58
N SER A 115 0.04 -11.95 -6.63
CA SER A 115 1.22 -12.67 -7.09
C SER A 115 2.18 -11.79 -7.88
N LYS A 116 3.44 -12.23 -8.03
CA LYS A 116 4.44 -11.59 -8.90
C LYS A 116 3.93 -11.39 -10.32
N ALA A 117 3.23 -12.37 -10.88
CA ALA A 117 2.68 -12.27 -12.22
C ALA A 117 1.65 -11.14 -12.34
N GLU A 118 0.70 -11.06 -11.40
CA GLU A 118 -0.30 -9.97 -11.37
C GLU A 118 0.36 -8.59 -11.18
N ILE A 119 1.40 -8.51 -10.33
CA ILE A 119 2.16 -7.28 -10.13
C ILE A 119 2.87 -6.86 -11.43
N GLN A 120 3.56 -7.80 -12.09
CA GLN A 120 4.31 -7.53 -13.32
C GLN A 120 3.38 -7.12 -14.48
N GLU A 121 2.23 -7.78 -14.63
CA GLU A 121 1.23 -7.45 -15.64
C GLU A 121 0.67 -6.02 -15.50
N ASN A 122 0.68 -5.45 -14.30
CA ASN A 122 0.16 -4.11 -14.00
C ASN A 122 1.26 -3.06 -13.73
N ASN A 123 2.54 -3.43 -13.80
CA ASN A 123 3.65 -2.52 -13.48
C ASN A 123 4.11 -1.70 -14.69
N PHE A 124 3.36 -0.68 -15.05
CA PHE A 124 3.71 0.29 -16.10
C PHE A 124 4.49 1.51 -15.60
N GLY A 125 4.88 1.56 -14.32
CA GLY A 125 5.63 2.66 -13.71
C GLY A 125 4.79 3.57 -12.82
N GLN A 126 3.51 3.28 -12.65
CA GLN A 126 2.71 3.90 -11.60
C GLN A 126 3.12 3.33 -10.23
N ASP A 127 2.87 4.09 -9.18
CA ASP A 127 3.21 3.69 -7.81
C ASP A 127 2.39 2.48 -7.35
N LEU A 128 2.90 1.76 -6.35
CA LEU A 128 2.32 0.50 -5.86
C LEU A 128 0.81 0.57 -5.52
N PRO A 129 0.25 1.66 -4.94
CA PRO A 129 -1.20 1.76 -4.71
C PRO A 129 -2.05 1.50 -5.96
N PHE A 130 -1.63 1.95 -7.13
CA PHE A 130 -2.37 1.75 -8.38
C PHE A 130 -2.42 0.29 -8.81
N ILE A 131 -1.36 -0.49 -8.55
CA ILE A 131 -1.34 -1.95 -8.78
C ILE A 131 -2.32 -2.67 -7.83
N LEU A 132 -2.52 -2.13 -6.62
CA LEU A 132 -3.39 -2.71 -5.58
C LEU A 132 -4.86 -2.28 -5.70
N ASN A 133 -5.20 -1.39 -6.65
CA ASN A 133 -6.52 -0.75 -6.76
C ASN A 133 -7.70 -1.74 -6.93
N ASN A 134 -7.47 -2.91 -7.52
CA ASN A 134 -8.50 -3.95 -7.72
C ASN A 134 -8.73 -4.85 -6.48
N THR A 135 -8.49 -4.32 -5.28
CA THR A 135 -8.79 -4.98 -4.02
C THR A 135 -10.11 -4.43 -3.44
N PRO A 136 -10.97 -5.27 -2.80
CA PRO A 136 -12.21 -4.78 -2.19
C PRO A 136 -11.96 -3.66 -1.18
N GLY A 137 -12.79 -2.61 -1.22
CA GLY A 137 -12.73 -1.49 -0.28
C GLY A 137 -11.47 -0.61 -0.37
N VAL A 138 -10.64 -0.79 -1.40
CA VAL A 138 -9.45 0.04 -1.66
C VAL A 138 -9.81 1.24 -2.53
N VAL A 139 -9.36 2.43 -2.14
CA VAL A 139 -9.41 3.67 -2.91
C VAL A 139 -7.99 4.23 -3.00
N VAL A 140 -7.58 4.66 -4.20
CA VAL A 140 -6.25 5.23 -4.47
C VAL A 140 -6.36 6.70 -4.85
N THR A 141 -5.32 7.48 -4.54
CA THR A 141 -5.24 8.91 -4.84
C THR A 141 -3.91 9.25 -5.50
N SER A 142 -3.86 10.34 -6.26
CA SER A 142 -2.63 10.88 -6.84
C SER A 142 -2.72 12.42 -6.89
N ASP A 143 -1.76 13.10 -6.30
CA ASP A 143 -1.75 14.57 -6.27
C ASP A 143 -1.33 15.14 -7.63
N ALA A 144 -0.39 14.48 -8.32
CA ALA A 144 0.00 14.82 -9.69
C ALA A 144 -1.01 14.34 -10.76
N GLY A 145 -2.05 13.61 -10.36
CA GLY A 145 -3.18 13.18 -11.20
C GLY A 145 -2.91 12.05 -12.19
N ALA A 146 -1.71 11.45 -12.21
CA ALA A 146 -1.30 10.41 -13.18
C ALA A 146 -0.73 9.14 -12.54
N GLY A 147 -0.74 9.02 -11.22
CA GLY A 147 -0.30 7.84 -10.48
C GLY A 147 1.21 7.69 -10.31
N VAL A 148 1.98 8.75 -10.52
CA VAL A 148 3.43 8.83 -10.26
C VAL A 148 3.70 10.02 -9.34
N GLY A 149 4.54 9.83 -8.32
CA GLY A 149 4.88 10.85 -7.33
C GLY A 149 4.12 10.67 -6.02
N TYR A 150 3.41 11.70 -5.54
CA TYR A 150 2.60 11.58 -4.33
C TYR A 150 1.31 10.83 -4.61
N THR A 151 1.23 9.61 -4.09
CA THR A 151 0.09 8.72 -4.21
C THR A 151 -0.33 8.19 -2.85
N GLY A 152 -1.59 7.88 -2.69
CA GLY A 152 -2.17 7.39 -1.44
C GLY A 152 -3.04 6.15 -1.63
N ILE A 153 -3.28 5.46 -0.52
CA ILE A 153 -4.19 4.31 -0.45
C ILE A 153 -5.05 4.41 0.81
N ARG A 154 -6.33 4.08 0.68
CA ARG A 154 -7.27 3.90 1.80
C ARG A 154 -7.88 2.52 1.71
N ILE A 155 -8.05 1.86 2.85
CA ILE A 155 -8.69 0.54 2.97
C ILE A 155 -9.87 0.66 3.92
N ARG A 156 -11.08 0.32 3.47
CA ARG A 156 -12.33 0.51 4.25
C ARG A 156 -12.50 1.95 4.76
N GLY A 157 -12.00 2.95 4.03
CA GLY A 157 -11.96 4.35 4.45
C GLY A 157 -10.91 4.68 5.52
N SER A 158 -10.10 3.73 5.96
CA SER A 158 -8.94 3.98 6.82
C SER A 158 -7.80 4.59 6.00
N ASP A 159 -7.20 5.65 6.49
CA ASP A 159 -6.09 6.35 5.85
C ASP A 159 -4.74 5.62 6.00
N ALA A 160 -3.73 6.10 5.30
CA ALA A 160 -2.40 5.49 5.27
C ALA A 160 -1.76 5.36 6.66
N SER A 161 -2.06 6.27 7.61
CA SER A 161 -1.51 6.19 8.96
C SER A 161 -2.07 5.01 9.78
N ARG A 162 -3.16 4.39 9.32
CA ARG A 162 -3.83 3.22 9.92
C ARG A 162 -3.61 1.93 9.15
N ILE A 163 -2.84 2.00 8.06
CA ILE A 163 -2.46 0.84 7.26
C ILE A 163 -1.01 0.51 7.58
N ASN A 164 -0.79 -0.67 8.14
CA ASN A 164 0.56 -1.13 8.44
C ASN A 164 1.20 -1.74 7.18
N VAL A 165 2.40 -1.33 6.86
CA VAL A 165 3.18 -1.91 5.76
C VAL A 165 4.44 -2.55 6.30
N THR A 166 4.70 -3.78 5.89
CA THR A 166 5.94 -4.48 6.17
C THR A 166 6.63 -4.93 4.89
N ILE A 167 7.94 -4.85 4.87
CA ILE A 167 8.78 -5.42 3.82
C ILE A 167 9.63 -6.52 4.46
N ASN A 168 9.39 -7.77 4.05
CA ASN A 168 10.04 -8.95 4.65
C ASN A 168 9.81 -9.07 6.18
N GLY A 169 8.65 -8.63 6.68
CA GLY A 169 8.32 -8.63 8.12
C GLY A 169 8.90 -7.45 8.91
N ILE A 170 9.65 -6.54 8.28
CA ILE A 170 10.19 -5.32 8.89
C ILE A 170 9.21 -4.17 8.67
N PRO A 171 8.86 -3.37 9.71
CA PRO A 171 7.99 -2.21 9.57
C PRO A 171 8.56 -1.19 8.58
N TYR A 172 7.70 -0.64 7.72
CA TYR A 172 8.07 0.35 6.71
C TYR A 172 7.47 1.73 6.96
N ASN A 173 6.31 1.83 7.61
CA ASN A 173 5.68 3.11 7.92
C ASN A 173 6.66 4.06 8.61
N ASP A 174 6.66 5.33 8.22
CA ASP A 174 7.38 6.37 8.96
C ASP A 174 6.94 6.40 10.42
N SER A 175 7.90 6.49 11.33
CA SER A 175 7.62 6.33 12.77
C SER A 175 6.91 7.54 13.37
N GLU A 176 7.09 8.75 12.83
CA GLU A 176 6.49 9.98 13.36
C GLU A 176 5.13 10.28 12.74
N SER A 177 5.03 10.29 11.40
CA SER A 177 3.76 10.51 10.70
C SER A 177 2.86 9.27 10.72
N GLN A 178 3.46 8.08 10.91
CA GLN A 178 2.83 6.76 10.77
C GLN A 178 2.29 6.49 9.35
N GLY A 179 2.56 7.39 8.43
CA GLY A 179 2.18 7.32 7.03
C GLY A 179 3.12 6.47 6.19
N ILE A 180 2.79 6.41 4.91
CA ILE A 180 3.57 5.70 3.88
C ILE A 180 3.77 6.67 2.74
N PHE A 181 5.00 6.91 2.38
CA PHE A 181 5.38 7.74 1.23
C PHE A 181 5.85 6.81 0.11
N TRP A 182 4.93 6.44 -0.79
CA TRP A 182 5.21 5.51 -1.89
C TRP A 182 6.24 6.06 -2.87
N VAL A 183 6.33 7.38 -2.98
CA VAL A 183 7.32 8.11 -3.78
C VAL A 183 8.76 7.77 -3.36
N ASN A 184 9.00 7.39 -2.08
CA ASN A 184 10.29 6.94 -1.57
C ASN A 184 10.64 5.49 -1.96
N MET A 185 9.72 4.78 -2.63
CA MET A 185 9.92 3.43 -3.17
C MET A 185 9.71 3.36 -4.70
N PRO A 186 10.43 4.14 -5.51
CA PRO A 186 10.22 4.15 -6.95
C PRO A 186 10.42 2.77 -7.56
N ASP A 187 9.47 2.33 -8.38
CA ASP A 187 9.50 1.03 -9.05
C ASP A 187 9.76 -0.17 -8.12
N PHE A 188 9.37 -0.06 -6.85
CA PHE A 188 9.59 -1.16 -5.91
C PHE A 188 8.81 -2.43 -6.33
N ALA A 189 7.69 -2.25 -7.04
CA ALA A 189 6.91 -3.33 -7.66
C ALA A 189 7.77 -4.30 -8.51
N SER A 190 8.84 -3.80 -9.14
CA SER A 190 9.80 -4.63 -9.88
C SER A 190 10.68 -5.53 -9.00
N SER A 191 10.73 -5.31 -7.68
CA SER A 191 11.46 -6.11 -6.70
C SER A 191 10.53 -6.89 -5.75
N ILE A 192 9.24 -7.00 -6.08
CA ILE A 192 8.26 -7.70 -5.25
C ILE A 192 8.00 -9.11 -5.79
N GLU A 193 8.03 -10.11 -4.92
CA GLU A 193 7.60 -11.48 -5.20
C GLU A 193 6.09 -11.64 -5.05
N ASN A 194 5.54 -11.05 -3.99
CA ASN A 194 4.10 -11.04 -3.74
C ASN A 194 3.73 -9.99 -2.67
N VAL A 195 2.46 -9.60 -2.65
CA VAL A 195 1.86 -8.75 -1.62
C VAL A 195 0.67 -9.49 -1.03
N GLN A 196 0.59 -9.56 0.30
CA GLN A 196 -0.65 -9.93 0.97
C GLN A 196 -1.28 -8.70 1.60
N ILE A 197 -2.52 -8.43 1.22
CA ILE A 197 -3.35 -7.38 1.81
C ILE A 197 -4.26 -8.05 2.82
N GLN A 198 -4.16 -7.66 4.09
CA GLN A 198 -5.10 -8.03 5.13
C GLN A 198 -5.96 -6.81 5.47
N ARG A 199 -7.26 -6.98 5.54
CA ARG A 199 -8.22 -5.93 5.87
C ARG A 199 -8.65 -6.09 7.33
N GLY A 200 -8.87 -4.97 8.05
CA GLY A 200 -9.09 -4.96 9.50
C GLY A 200 -7.79 -5.07 10.28
N VAL A 201 -7.88 -5.46 11.55
CA VAL A 201 -6.74 -5.46 12.48
C VAL A 201 -5.67 -6.50 12.12
N GLY A 202 -6.03 -7.64 11.59
CA GLY A 202 -5.09 -8.72 11.28
C GLY A 202 -4.43 -9.36 12.51
N THR A 203 -3.39 -10.17 12.30
CA THR A 203 -2.64 -10.87 13.37
C THR A 203 -1.44 -10.06 13.84
N SER A 204 -0.92 -10.33 15.05
CA SER A 204 0.24 -9.63 15.63
C SER A 204 1.54 -9.85 14.84
N THR A 205 1.61 -10.91 14.03
CA THR A 205 2.74 -11.18 13.13
C THR A 205 2.87 -10.14 12.00
N ASN A 206 1.83 -9.33 11.75
CA ASN A 206 1.89 -8.21 10.79
C ASN A 206 2.66 -7.01 11.32
N GLY A 207 3.07 -7.01 12.59
CA GLY A 207 3.72 -5.90 13.26
C GLY A 207 2.78 -5.13 14.18
N ALA A 208 3.38 -4.25 14.96
CA ALA A 208 2.70 -3.52 16.02
C ALA A 208 1.72 -2.45 15.52
N GLY A 209 1.89 -1.97 14.28
CA GLY A 209 1.07 -0.90 13.67
C GLY A 209 -0.22 -1.38 13.00
N ALA A 210 -0.52 -2.68 12.99
CA ALA A 210 -1.72 -3.22 12.35
C ALA A 210 -3.00 -2.72 13.05
N PHE A 211 -3.77 -1.85 12.37
CA PHE A 211 -4.95 -1.19 12.93
C PHE A 211 -6.15 -1.25 11.99
N GLY A 212 -6.11 -0.59 10.82
CA GLY A 212 -7.20 -0.58 9.83
C GLY A 212 -6.97 -1.51 8.65
N GLY A 213 -5.74 -1.96 8.43
CA GLY A 213 -5.32 -2.88 7.39
C GLY A 213 -3.83 -3.14 7.44
N SER A 214 -3.36 -4.14 6.71
CA SER A 214 -1.94 -4.46 6.60
C SER A 214 -1.56 -4.87 5.18
N LEU A 215 -0.40 -4.40 4.74
CA LEU A 215 0.25 -4.76 3.47
C LEU A 215 1.55 -5.48 3.80
N ASN A 216 1.60 -6.78 3.55
CA ASN A 216 2.79 -7.59 3.79
C ASN A 216 3.49 -7.87 2.46
N ILE A 217 4.57 -7.14 2.20
CA ILE A 217 5.35 -7.18 0.97
C ILE A 217 6.52 -8.14 1.16
N GLN A 218 6.70 -9.04 0.21
CA GLN A 218 7.90 -9.85 0.09
C GLN A 218 8.71 -9.43 -1.12
N THR A 219 10.00 -9.24 -0.92
CA THR A 219 10.93 -8.97 -2.01
C THR A 219 11.22 -10.23 -2.81
N THR A 220 11.68 -10.03 -4.06
CA THR A 220 11.95 -11.10 -5.03
C THR A 220 12.69 -12.27 -4.40
N ALA A 221 12.13 -13.47 -4.56
CA ALA A 221 12.81 -14.71 -4.20
C ALA A 221 13.95 -14.99 -5.20
N PRO A 222 15.04 -15.65 -4.77
CA PRO A 222 16.12 -16.06 -5.65
C PRO A 222 15.64 -16.92 -6.80
N SER A 223 16.19 -16.70 -7.99
CA SER A 223 15.95 -17.53 -9.16
C SER A 223 16.88 -18.74 -9.13
N ALA A 224 16.44 -19.91 -9.62
CA ALA A 224 17.32 -21.04 -9.83
C ALA A 224 18.34 -20.77 -10.95
N ASP A 225 17.90 -20.10 -12.02
CA ASP A 225 18.70 -19.79 -13.21
C ASP A 225 19.12 -18.33 -13.22
N ALA A 226 20.30 -18.06 -13.82
CA ALA A 226 20.74 -16.70 -14.11
C ALA A 226 19.77 -16.01 -15.09
N TYR A 227 19.55 -14.73 -14.88
CA TYR A 227 18.68 -13.93 -15.73
C TYR A 227 19.15 -12.48 -15.86
N ALA A 228 18.73 -11.87 -16.96
CA ALA A 228 18.79 -10.44 -17.16
C ALA A 228 17.41 -9.95 -17.68
N GLU A 229 16.91 -8.84 -17.17
CA GLU A 229 15.67 -8.24 -17.62
C GLU A 229 15.85 -6.74 -17.88
N LEU A 230 15.27 -6.26 -19.00
CA LEU A 230 15.17 -4.86 -19.34
C LEU A 230 13.68 -4.52 -19.45
N ASN A 231 13.20 -3.62 -18.60
CA ASN A 231 11.80 -3.23 -18.56
C ASN A 231 11.70 -1.72 -18.83
N ASN A 232 11.05 -1.35 -19.94
CA ASN A 232 10.92 0.04 -20.36
C ASN A 232 9.45 0.39 -20.52
N THR A 233 9.07 1.59 -20.12
CA THR A 233 7.74 2.14 -20.36
C THR A 233 7.86 3.58 -20.85
N TYR A 234 7.01 3.95 -21.79
CA TYR A 234 6.82 5.31 -22.26
C TYR A 234 5.33 5.62 -22.39
N GLY A 235 4.92 6.86 -22.11
CA GLY A 235 3.51 7.23 -22.27
C GLY A 235 3.19 8.69 -22.02
N SER A 236 1.91 8.95 -21.78
CA SER A 236 1.36 10.28 -21.55
C SER A 236 2.12 11.01 -20.44
N PHE A 237 2.12 12.33 -20.49
CA PHE A 237 2.84 13.22 -19.55
C PHE A 237 4.35 12.98 -19.56
N ASN A 238 4.93 12.62 -20.71
CA ASN A 238 6.34 12.26 -20.86
C ASN A 238 6.81 11.23 -19.84
N THR A 239 5.89 10.36 -19.40
CA THR A 239 6.21 9.31 -18.44
C THR A 239 7.17 8.32 -19.08
N LEU A 240 8.32 8.14 -18.44
CA LEU A 240 9.39 7.24 -18.85
C LEU A 240 9.85 6.41 -17.65
N LYS A 241 9.82 5.08 -17.78
CA LYS A 241 10.40 4.15 -16.84
C LYS A 241 11.46 3.32 -17.53
N ASN A 242 12.63 3.18 -16.90
CA ASN A 242 13.69 2.28 -17.35
C ASN A 242 14.18 1.46 -16.15
N THR A 243 14.16 0.15 -16.27
CA THR A 243 14.56 -0.78 -15.20
C THR A 243 15.44 -1.87 -15.79
N ILE A 244 16.57 -2.10 -15.13
CA ILE A 244 17.48 -3.22 -15.40
C ILE A 244 17.47 -4.12 -14.19
N LYS A 245 17.29 -5.44 -14.40
CA LYS A 245 17.39 -6.46 -13.35
C LYS A 245 18.36 -7.55 -13.79
N LEU A 246 19.19 -8.00 -12.86
CA LEU A 246 20.17 -9.05 -13.04
C LEU A 246 20.11 -10.01 -11.85
N GLY A 247 20.23 -11.31 -12.12
CA GLY A 247 20.35 -12.32 -11.09
C GLY A 247 21.31 -13.40 -11.52
N THR A 248 22.14 -13.89 -10.58
CA THR A 248 23.14 -14.93 -10.86
C THR A 248 22.53 -16.32 -10.97
N GLY A 249 21.28 -16.50 -10.51
CA GLY A 249 20.78 -17.81 -10.17
C GLY A 249 21.52 -18.37 -8.94
N LEU A 250 21.36 -19.67 -8.71
CA LEU A 250 22.07 -20.35 -7.62
C LEU A 250 23.49 -20.75 -8.05
N ILE A 251 24.48 -20.20 -7.37
CA ILE A 251 25.89 -20.59 -7.49
C ILE A 251 26.16 -21.70 -6.45
N ASP A 252 26.65 -22.83 -6.91
CA ASP A 252 26.93 -24.02 -6.09
C ASP A 252 25.74 -24.45 -5.20
N ASN A 253 24.52 -24.22 -5.64
CA ASN A 253 23.26 -24.45 -4.91
C ASN A 253 23.21 -23.77 -3.53
N LYS A 254 24.02 -22.73 -3.29
CA LYS A 254 24.14 -22.09 -1.98
C LYS A 254 24.03 -20.58 -2.02
N TRP A 255 24.54 -19.93 -3.06
CA TRP A 255 24.62 -18.48 -3.09
C TRP A 255 23.78 -17.92 -4.22
N SER A 256 23.08 -16.83 -3.97
CA SER A 256 22.39 -16.08 -5.02
C SER A 256 22.59 -14.59 -4.81
N PHE A 257 22.70 -13.86 -5.93
CA PHE A 257 22.79 -12.40 -5.94
C PHE A 257 21.82 -11.85 -6.96
N ASP A 258 21.07 -10.82 -6.55
CA ASP A 258 20.11 -10.13 -7.40
C ASP A 258 20.35 -8.62 -7.32
N GLY A 259 20.18 -7.93 -8.44
CA GLY A 259 20.31 -6.49 -8.52
C GLY A 259 19.26 -5.86 -9.42
N ARG A 260 18.81 -4.67 -9.07
CA ARG A 260 17.92 -3.84 -9.87
C ARG A 260 18.36 -2.39 -9.79
N LEU A 261 18.36 -1.72 -10.95
CA LEU A 261 18.46 -0.26 -11.08
C LEU A 261 17.21 0.23 -11.80
N SER A 262 16.60 1.31 -11.32
CA SER A 262 15.40 1.87 -11.94
C SER A 262 15.39 3.39 -11.91
N ARG A 263 14.77 3.97 -12.94
CA ARG A 263 14.46 5.38 -13.02
C ARG A 263 13.07 5.58 -13.58
N ILE A 264 12.30 6.46 -12.94
CA ILE A 264 11.00 6.92 -13.43
C ILE A 264 11.03 8.44 -13.56
N LYS A 265 10.51 8.96 -14.65
CA LYS A 265 10.23 10.39 -14.86
C LYS A 265 8.79 10.54 -15.34
N SER A 266 8.14 11.61 -14.92
CA SER A 266 6.83 12.02 -15.43
C SER A 266 6.68 13.52 -15.23
N ASP A 267 5.99 14.20 -16.13
CA ASP A 267 5.65 15.62 -15.96
C ASP A 267 4.39 15.80 -15.09
N GLY A 268 3.64 14.70 -14.83
CA GLY A 268 2.35 14.74 -14.14
C GLY A 268 1.24 15.31 -15.02
N PHE A 269 -0.01 15.16 -14.56
CA PHE A 269 -1.18 15.77 -15.23
C PHE A 269 -1.38 17.23 -14.77
N ILE A 270 -1.13 17.51 -13.49
CA ILE A 270 -1.20 18.86 -12.93
C ILE A 270 0.01 19.67 -13.43
N ASP A 271 -0.20 20.93 -13.74
CA ASP A 271 0.84 21.83 -14.26
C ASP A 271 2.08 21.81 -13.36
N ARG A 272 3.26 21.60 -13.95
CA ARG A 272 4.58 21.51 -13.26
C ARG A 272 4.75 20.36 -12.27
N ALA A 273 3.78 19.48 -12.06
CA ALA A 273 3.85 18.38 -11.09
C ALA A 273 4.79 17.24 -11.52
N ALA A 274 6.00 17.60 -11.94
CA ALA A 274 6.98 16.67 -12.46
C ALA A 274 7.66 15.86 -11.35
N SER A 275 7.93 14.59 -11.63
CA SER A 275 8.67 13.66 -10.77
C SER A 275 9.89 13.10 -11.48
N ASN A 276 11.02 13.00 -10.79
CA ASN A 276 12.24 12.34 -11.23
C ASN A 276 12.74 11.44 -10.11
N LEU A 277 12.44 10.18 -10.23
CA LEU A 277 12.60 9.17 -9.21
C LEU A 277 13.65 8.16 -9.62
N LYS A 278 14.53 7.77 -8.68
CA LYS A 278 15.57 6.75 -8.90
C LYS A 278 15.55 5.76 -7.77
N SER A 279 15.85 4.51 -8.07
CA SER A 279 15.99 3.48 -7.04
C SER A 279 16.97 2.39 -7.46
N TYR A 280 17.53 1.73 -6.45
CA TYR A 280 18.23 0.47 -6.62
C TYR A 280 17.77 -0.56 -5.58
N TYR A 281 17.99 -1.82 -5.89
CA TYR A 281 17.78 -2.96 -5.00
C TYR A 281 18.91 -3.96 -5.22
N LEU A 282 19.58 -4.37 -4.16
CA LEU A 282 20.62 -5.38 -4.16
C LEU A 282 20.27 -6.42 -3.09
N SER A 283 20.39 -7.68 -3.43
CA SER A 283 20.17 -8.79 -2.52
C SER A 283 21.27 -9.83 -2.69
N GLY A 284 21.82 -10.31 -1.58
CA GLY A 284 22.71 -11.45 -1.54
C GLY A 284 22.19 -12.46 -0.52
N ALA A 285 22.10 -13.74 -0.89
CA ALA A 285 21.59 -14.77 0.00
C ALA A 285 22.48 -15.99 0.03
N TYR A 286 22.63 -16.56 1.24
CA TYR A 286 23.20 -17.87 1.49
C TYR A 286 22.08 -18.85 1.84
N HIS A 287 21.97 -19.93 1.08
CA HIS A 287 21.01 -21.00 1.22
C HIS A 287 21.71 -22.24 1.80
N GLY A 288 21.60 -22.44 3.11
CA GLY A 288 22.04 -23.67 3.77
C GLY A 288 20.94 -24.74 3.72
N LYS A 289 21.26 -25.95 4.17
CA LYS A 289 20.33 -27.08 4.18
C LYS A 289 19.02 -26.75 4.97
N ASN A 290 19.15 -26.06 6.10
CA ASN A 290 18.08 -25.75 7.03
C ASN A 290 18.13 -24.28 7.48
N GLU A 291 18.80 -23.42 6.73
CA GLU A 291 18.97 -22.02 7.09
C GLU A 291 19.09 -21.12 5.87
N LEU A 292 18.66 -19.90 6.04
CA LEU A 292 18.78 -18.81 5.07
C LEU A 292 19.37 -17.59 5.77
N LEU A 293 20.42 -17.03 5.19
CA LEU A 293 20.86 -15.67 5.52
C LEU A 293 20.72 -14.82 4.27
N ARG A 294 19.97 -13.70 4.36
CA ARG A 294 19.76 -12.78 3.24
C ARG A 294 20.09 -11.37 3.68
N LEU A 295 20.88 -10.69 2.87
CA LEU A 295 21.18 -9.28 3.03
C LEU A 295 20.52 -8.50 1.89
N ASN A 296 19.72 -7.51 2.21
CA ASN A 296 19.11 -6.62 1.23
C ASN A 296 19.59 -5.19 1.48
N VAL A 297 19.91 -4.49 0.40
CA VAL A 297 20.16 -3.05 0.41
C VAL A 297 19.33 -2.44 -0.70
N PHE A 298 18.47 -1.46 -0.37
CA PHE A 298 17.69 -0.78 -1.39
C PHE A 298 17.50 0.70 -1.02
N SER A 299 17.28 1.50 -2.05
CA SER A 299 17.15 2.94 -1.89
C SER A 299 16.12 3.51 -2.86
N GLY A 300 15.46 4.57 -2.42
CA GLY A 300 14.68 5.47 -3.25
C GLY A 300 15.18 6.90 -3.11
N THR A 301 15.24 7.62 -4.22
CA THR A 301 15.56 9.04 -4.27
C THR A 301 14.50 9.73 -5.12
N GLU A 302 13.93 10.78 -4.57
CA GLU A 302 12.96 11.61 -5.27
C GLU A 302 13.43 13.05 -5.48
N LYS A 303 13.00 13.62 -6.60
CA LYS A 303 12.81 15.06 -6.79
C LYS A 303 11.45 15.25 -7.42
N THR A 304 10.49 15.75 -6.61
CA THR A 304 9.08 15.86 -6.99
C THR A 304 8.63 17.30 -6.83
N TYR A 305 8.07 17.89 -7.91
CA TYR A 305 7.51 19.22 -7.85
C TYR A 305 6.18 19.18 -7.09
N GLN A 306 5.95 20.16 -6.23
CA GLN A 306 4.79 20.22 -5.35
C GLN A 306 3.48 20.50 -6.12
N ALA A 307 2.44 19.73 -5.81
CA ALA A 307 1.07 19.95 -6.25
C ALA A 307 0.09 19.83 -5.06
N TRP A 308 0.56 20.24 -3.87
CA TRP A 308 -0.09 19.95 -2.59
C TRP A 308 -1.31 20.82 -2.28
N ASP A 309 -1.39 22.03 -2.88
CA ASP A 309 -2.49 22.95 -2.59
C ASP A 309 -3.83 22.54 -3.26
N GLY A 310 -3.79 21.59 -4.20
CA GLY A 310 -4.99 21.23 -4.95
C GLY A 310 -5.53 22.37 -5.82
N ILE A 311 -6.68 22.15 -6.44
CA ILE A 311 -7.35 23.09 -7.33
C ILE A 311 -8.53 23.71 -6.58
N PRO A 312 -8.63 25.05 -6.43
CA PRO A 312 -9.79 25.70 -5.85
C PRO A 312 -11.08 25.36 -6.62
N GLU A 313 -12.19 25.16 -5.90
CA GLU A 313 -13.47 24.76 -6.50
C GLU A 313 -13.91 25.69 -7.62
N ALA A 314 -13.77 27.02 -7.43
CA ALA A 314 -14.10 28.02 -8.44
C ALA A 314 -13.29 27.80 -9.74
N ARG A 315 -11.99 27.49 -9.64
CA ARG A 315 -11.15 27.17 -10.80
C ARG A 315 -11.58 25.88 -11.47
N LEU A 316 -11.82 24.82 -10.69
CA LEU A 316 -12.25 23.51 -11.20
C LEU A 316 -13.56 23.61 -12.00
N LYS A 317 -14.49 24.42 -11.51
CA LYS A 317 -15.80 24.69 -12.17
C LYS A 317 -15.73 25.71 -13.30
N GLY A 318 -14.64 26.45 -13.43
CA GLY A 318 -14.51 27.55 -14.41
C GLY A 318 -15.34 28.78 -14.05
N ASP A 319 -15.67 28.96 -12.77
CA ASP A 319 -16.42 30.09 -12.24
C ASP A 319 -15.51 31.32 -12.11
N VAL A 320 -15.58 32.22 -13.11
CA VAL A 320 -14.75 33.44 -13.17
C VAL A 320 -14.98 34.37 -11.99
N GLN A 321 -16.22 34.61 -11.61
CA GLN A 321 -16.51 35.50 -10.47
C GLN A 321 -16.05 34.86 -9.16
N GLY A 322 -16.32 33.57 -8.98
CA GLY A 322 -15.81 32.81 -7.83
C GLY A 322 -14.28 32.82 -7.70
N MET A 323 -13.53 32.75 -8.82
CA MET A 323 -12.07 32.90 -8.83
C MET A 323 -11.60 34.29 -8.40
N ILE A 324 -12.29 35.34 -8.85
CA ILE A 324 -12.02 36.75 -8.46
C ILE A 324 -12.25 36.89 -6.94
N ASP A 325 -13.39 36.43 -6.44
CA ASP A 325 -13.74 36.51 -5.04
C ASP A 325 -12.77 35.69 -4.15
N PHE A 326 -12.40 34.49 -4.59
CA PHE A 326 -11.37 33.69 -3.94
C PHE A 326 -10.01 34.40 -3.89
N SER A 327 -9.56 34.97 -5.00
CA SER A 327 -8.30 35.73 -5.07
C SER A 327 -8.28 36.92 -4.09
N ASN A 328 -9.38 37.63 -3.98
CA ASN A 328 -9.54 38.78 -3.06
C ASN A 328 -9.47 38.31 -1.60
N ARG A 329 -10.17 37.21 -1.24
CA ARG A 329 -10.14 36.65 0.12
C ARG A 329 -8.75 36.13 0.51
N GLN A 330 -8.03 35.53 -0.44
CA GLN A 330 -6.67 35.01 -0.22
C GLN A 330 -5.59 36.11 -0.26
N GLY A 331 -5.94 37.35 -0.58
CA GLY A 331 -4.97 38.44 -0.73
C GLY A 331 -3.97 38.23 -1.86
N PHE A 332 -4.40 37.61 -2.97
CA PHE A 332 -3.53 37.35 -4.11
C PHE A 332 -3.02 38.62 -4.75
N THR A 333 -1.76 38.61 -5.17
CA THR A 333 -1.23 39.64 -6.08
C THR A 333 -1.92 39.56 -7.44
N GLU A 334 -1.83 40.61 -8.24
CA GLU A 334 -2.41 40.60 -9.60
C GLU A 334 -1.82 39.44 -10.44
N ALA A 335 -0.52 39.15 -10.29
CA ALA A 335 0.14 38.05 -10.99
C ALA A 335 -0.46 36.69 -10.61
N GLN A 336 -0.71 36.44 -9.32
CA GLN A 336 -1.33 35.21 -8.82
C GLN A 336 -2.78 35.09 -9.29
N LYS A 337 -3.53 36.20 -9.27
CA LYS A 337 -4.91 36.26 -9.77
C LYS A 337 -4.96 35.94 -11.27
N GLN A 338 -4.11 36.55 -12.09
CA GLN A 338 -4.02 36.27 -13.51
C GLN A 338 -3.58 34.83 -13.77
N HIS A 339 -2.67 34.31 -13.00
CA HIS A 339 -2.29 32.88 -13.06
C HIS A 339 -3.49 31.96 -12.78
N LEU A 340 -4.28 32.23 -11.74
CA LEU A 340 -5.50 31.48 -11.44
C LEU A 340 -6.52 31.58 -12.59
N LEU A 341 -6.77 32.78 -13.13
CA LEU A 341 -7.77 33.00 -14.17
C LEU A 341 -7.40 32.39 -15.53
N ASN A 342 -6.12 32.28 -15.86
CA ASN A 342 -5.64 31.84 -17.17
C ASN A 342 -5.18 30.38 -17.23
N SER A 343 -5.05 29.68 -16.08
CA SER A 343 -4.66 28.27 -16.03
C SER A 343 -5.77 27.34 -16.50
N GLY A 344 -5.44 26.06 -16.73
CA GLY A 344 -6.44 25.04 -17.04
C GLY A 344 -7.33 24.71 -15.84
N ASN A 345 -8.62 24.44 -16.06
CA ASN A 345 -9.58 24.16 -14.99
C ASN A 345 -9.17 22.95 -14.14
N ARG A 346 -8.54 21.96 -14.76
CA ARG A 346 -8.19 20.69 -14.11
C ARG A 346 -6.70 20.48 -13.93
N THR A 347 -5.86 21.44 -14.37
CA THR A 347 -4.40 21.32 -14.29
C THR A 347 -3.74 22.41 -13.47
N TYR A 348 -4.52 23.39 -12.97
CA TYR A 348 -4.01 24.48 -12.17
C TYR A 348 -3.16 24.01 -11.00
N ASN A 349 -1.99 24.64 -10.85
CA ASN A 349 -1.10 24.50 -9.72
C ASN A 349 -0.75 25.91 -9.20
N SER A 350 -1.00 26.17 -7.92
CA SER A 350 -0.72 27.47 -7.28
C SER A 350 0.76 27.84 -7.30
N PHE A 351 1.63 26.83 -7.24
CA PHE A 351 3.08 27.02 -7.22
C PHE A 351 3.63 27.33 -8.61
N THR A 352 4.46 28.39 -8.69
CA THR A 352 5.09 28.85 -9.94
C THR A 352 6.61 28.94 -9.86
N TYR A 353 7.19 28.85 -8.66
CA TYR A 353 8.63 28.83 -8.47
C TYR A 353 9.22 27.55 -9.04
N LYS A 354 10.27 27.66 -9.87
CA LYS A 354 10.83 26.52 -10.62
C LYS A 354 11.37 25.38 -9.77
N ASP A 355 11.85 25.68 -8.56
CA ASP A 355 12.44 24.74 -7.63
C ASP A 355 11.51 24.47 -6.41
N GLN A 356 10.20 24.67 -6.55
CA GLN A 356 9.19 24.29 -5.56
C GLN A 356 9.10 22.77 -5.49
N THR A 357 10.14 22.14 -4.95
CA THR A 357 10.31 20.68 -5.03
C THR A 357 10.58 20.06 -3.68
N ASP A 358 10.12 18.83 -3.52
CA ASP A 358 10.57 17.90 -2.51
C ASP A 358 11.75 17.09 -3.03
N ASN A 359 12.79 16.96 -2.22
CA ASN A 359 14.02 16.25 -2.51
C ASN A 359 14.34 15.37 -1.31
N TYR A 360 14.13 14.07 -1.44
CA TYR A 360 14.36 13.14 -0.35
C TYR A 360 15.04 11.87 -0.85
N ALA A 361 15.90 11.30 -0.03
CA ALA A 361 16.54 10.03 -0.26
C ALA A 361 16.36 9.15 0.98
N GLN A 362 16.02 7.89 0.77
CA GLN A 362 15.85 6.91 1.83
C GLN A 362 16.61 5.63 1.46
N ASN A 363 17.47 5.15 2.36
CA ASN A 363 18.25 3.93 2.20
C ASN A 363 17.83 2.91 3.25
N HIS A 364 17.71 1.65 2.85
CA HIS A 364 17.28 0.55 3.70
C HIS A 364 18.32 -0.58 3.65
N TYR A 365 18.70 -1.04 4.82
CA TYR A 365 19.60 -2.17 5.04
C TYR A 365 18.87 -3.21 5.86
N GLN A 366 18.79 -4.43 5.37
CA GLN A 366 18.10 -5.54 6.03
C GLN A 366 19.01 -6.76 6.08
N ALA A 367 19.10 -7.40 7.23
CA ALA A 367 19.72 -8.71 7.40
C ALA A 367 18.67 -9.69 7.95
N LEU A 368 18.29 -10.66 7.13
CA LEU A 368 17.25 -11.63 7.42
C LEU A 368 17.91 -12.98 7.68
N TYR A 369 17.59 -13.61 8.79
CA TYR A 369 18.05 -14.95 9.12
C TYR A 369 16.88 -15.83 9.50
N ALA A 370 16.80 -17.01 8.88
CA ALA A 370 15.85 -18.05 9.23
C ALA A 370 16.57 -19.37 9.40
N LYS A 371 16.19 -20.12 10.42
CA LYS A 371 16.72 -21.46 10.70
C LYS A 371 15.63 -22.41 11.14
N GLN A 372 15.62 -23.57 10.51
CA GLN A 372 14.85 -24.72 10.96
C GLN A 372 15.79 -25.66 11.73
N PHE A 373 15.62 -25.75 13.03
CA PHE A 373 16.46 -26.62 13.88
C PHE A 373 16.08 -28.09 13.73
N ASN A 374 14.76 -28.33 13.58
CA ASN A 374 14.17 -29.65 13.33
C ASN A 374 12.73 -29.45 12.81
N ASP A 375 12.01 -30.55 12.56
CA ASP A 375 10.65 -30.54 12.03
C ASP A 375 9.61 -29.80 12.91
N LYS A 376 9.95 -29.57 14.19
CA LYS A 376 9.07 -28.94 15.17
C LYS A 376 9.46 -27.52 15.50
N PHE A 377 10.70 -27.12 15.35
CA PHE A 377 11.18 -25.84 15.85
C PHE A 377 11.92 -25.04 14.79
N SER A 378 11.46 -23.81 14.55
CA SER A 378 12.10 -22.85 13.67
C SER A 378 12.21 -21.47 14.33
N PHE A 379 13.19 -20.71 13.89
CA PHE A 379 13.49 -19.35 14.32
C PHE A 379 13.70 -18.47 13.11
N ASN A 380 13.17 -17.27 13.15
CA ASN A 380 13.47 -16.23 12.17
C ASN A 380 13.68 -14.88 12.89
N THR A 381 14.62 -14.11 12.38
CA THR A 381 14.94 -12.78 12.86
C THR A 381 15.35 -11.87 11.71
N ALA A 382 15.12 -10.60 11.90
CA ALA A 382 15.61 -9.57 10.99
C ALA A 382 16.21 -8.41 11.77
N LEU A 383 17.35 -7.93 11.31
CA LEU A 383 17.95 -6.66 11.73
C LEU A 383 17.71 -5.66 10.61
N HIS A 384 17.42 -4.43 10.95
CA HIS A 384 17.22 -3.38 9.96
C HIS A 384 17.80 -2.04 10.41
N TYR A 385 18.20 -1.29 9.40
CA TYR A 385 18.56 0.13 9.54
C TYR A 385 18.05 0.87 8.30
N THR A 386 17.42 2.02 8.55
CA THR A 386 16.94 2.92 7.50
C THR A 386 17.46 4.31 7.84
N ASP A 387 18.12 4.97 6.90
CA ASP A 387 18.44 6.39 6.95
C ASP A 387 17.63 7.15 5.91
N GLY A 388 17.12 8.29 6.30
CA GLY A 388 16.35 9.17 5.44
C GLY A 388 16.82 10.62 5.58
N LYS A 389 17.06 11.30 4.46
CA LYS A 389 17.46 12.70 4.48
C LYS A 389 16.95 13.45 3.26
N GLY A 390 16.37 14.61 3.53
CA GLY A 390 15.91 15.47 2.45
C GLY A 390 15.27 16.76 2.94
N TYR A 391 14.79 17.51 1.98
CA TYR A 391 14.12 18.79 2.22
C TYR A 391 13.10 19.06 1.13
N PHE A 392 12.08 19.81 1.47
CA PHE A 392 11.30 20.52 0.47
C PHE A 392 11.67 22.01 0.44
N GLU A 393 11.76 22.56 -0.77
CA GLU A 393 12.12 23.94 -1.05
C GLU A 393 10.88 24.72 -1.48
N GLU A 394 10.72 25.93 -0.94
CA GLU A 394 9.56 26.78 -1.19
C GLU A 394 9.97 28.24 -1.34
N PHE A 395 9.45 28.92 -2.37
CA PHE A 395 9.39 30.37 -2.41
C PHE A 395 8.17 30.86 -1.63
N LYS A 396 8.37 31.82 -0.76
CA LYS A 396 7.32 32.48 0.03
C LYS A 396 7.36 33.97 -0.16
N LEU A 397 6.25 34.50 -0.66
CA LEU A 397 6.05 35.92 -0.87
C LEU A 397 5.68 36.63 0.42
N ASP A 398 6.22 37.85 0.63
CA ASP A 398 5.83 38.78 1.69
C ASP A 398 5.75 38.19 3.10
N GLN A 399 6.77 37.46 3.53
CA GLN A 399 6.82 36.81 4.85
C GLN A 399 7.25 37.77 5.94
N LYS A 400 6.61 37.70 7.12
CA LYS A 400 7.09 38.42 8.31
C LYS A 400 8.44 37.86 8.74
N LEU A 401 9.46 38.70 8.90
CA LEU A 401 10.79 38.30 9.39
C LEU A 401 10.70 37.58 10.76
N SER A 402 9.81 38.02 11.64
CA SER A 402 9.59 37.42 12.95
C SER A 402 9.14 35.97 12.91
N LYS A 403 8.51 35.47 11.83
CA LYS A 403 8.17 34.05 11.64
C LYS A 403 9.41 33.16 11.51
N TYR A 404 10.55 33.75 11.23
CA TYR A 404 11.85 33.08 11.05
C TYR A 404 12.85 33.47 12.15
N GLY A 405 12.37 34.09 13.23
CA GLY A 405 13.24 34.56 14.32
C GLY A 405 14.18 35.71 13.92
N LEU A 406 13.90 36.38 12.80
CA LEU A 406 14.74 37.42 12.25
C LEU A 406 14.25 38.82 12.68
N PRO A 407 15.13 39.72 13.15
CA PRO A 407 14.77 41.08 13.49
C PRO A 407 14.46 41.91 12.20
N PRO A 408 13.68 42.98 12.32
CA PRO A 408 13.54 43.98 11.28
C PRO A 408 14.90 44.56 10.85
N MET A 409 15.03 44.93 9.57
CA MET A 409 16.26 45.56 9.10
C MET A 409 15.98 46.88 8.36
N ASN A 410 16.93 47.80 8.33
CA ASN A 410 16.80 49.02 7.55
C ASN A 410 17.31 48.74 6.11
N ALA A 411 16.43 48.93 5.15
CA ALA A 411 16.73 48.82 3.73
C ALA A 411 15.76 49.71 2.93
N ASP A 412 16.20 50.19 1.78
CA ASP A 412 15.41 51.07 0.87
C ASP A 412 14.81 52.29 1.58
N GLY A 413 15.51 52.87 2.59
CA GLY A 413 15.09 54.03 3.34
C GLY A 413 13.96 53.81 4.37
N ALA A 414 13.61 52.53 4.62
CA ALA A 414 12.56 52.15 5.57
C ALA A 414 12.94 50.92 6.42
N VAL A 415 12.24 50.75 7.54
CA VAL A 415 12.32 49.54 8.36
C VAL A 415 11.52 48.42 7.71
N GLN A 416 12.22 47.46 7.16
CA GLN A 416 11.63 46.25 6.56
C GLN A 416 11.32 45.22 7.65
N LYS A 417 10.04 44.85 7.77
CA LYS A 417 9.52 43.80 8.69
C LYS A 417 9.10 42.54 7.96
N ARG A 418 9.08 42.60 6.62
CA ARG A 418 8.64 41.54 5.74
C ARG A 418 9.64 41.38 4.58
N THR A 419 9.68 40.18 4.01
CA THR A 419 10.58 39.85 2.91
C THR A 419 10.00 38.74 2.06
N ASP A 420 10.37 38.74 0.78
CA ASP A 420 10.27 37.52 -0.03
C ASP A 420 11.47 36.64 0.29
N LEU A 421 11.25 35.34 0.39
CA LEU A 421 12.33 34.41 0.74
C LEU A 421 12.14 33.03 0.09
N ILE A 422 13.26 32.28 0.04
CA ILE A 422 13.27 30.86 -0.27
C ILE A 422 13.73 30.14 0.98
N ARG A 423 12.94 29.16 1.41
CA ARG A 423 13.25 28.33 2.56
C ARG A 423 13.37 26.87 2.18
N ARG A 424 14.15 26.12 2.96
CA ARG A 424 14.16 24.65 2.97
C ARG A 424 13.73 24.17 4.33
N ARG A 425 12.90 23.12 4.32
CA ARG A 425 12.54 22.39 5.53
C ARG A 425 13.06 20.98 5.41
N TRP A 426 13.91 20.63 6.34
CA TRP A 426 14.67 19.39 6.35
C TRP A 426 14.05 18.37 7.28
N LEU A 427 14.13 17.12 6.84
CA LEU A 427 14.02 15.91 7.64
C LEU A 427 15.32 15.13 7.52
N ASP A 428 15.91 14.73 8.65
CA ASP A 428 17.12 13.91 8.75
C ASP A 428 16.82 12.86 9.84
N ASN A 429 16.63 11.60 9.45
CA ASN A 429 16.12 10.57 10.34
C ASN A 429 16.80 9.22 10.19
N ASP A 430 16.90 8.53 11.33
CA ASP A 430 17.38 7.16 11.45
C ASP A 430 16.28 6.29 12.04
N PHE A 431 16.07 5.09 11.50
CA PHE A 431 15.15 4.08 12.03
C PHE A 431 15.82 2.70 11.99
N TYR A 432 15.95 2.07 13.15
CA TYR A 432 16.64 0.79 13.25
C TYR A 432 16.01 -0.11 14.30
N GLY A 433 16.27 -1.39 14.19
CA GLY A 433 15.71 -2.36 15.12
C GLY A 433 15.93 -3.80 14.74
N ALA A 434 15.20 -4.64 15.48
CA ALA A 434 15.19 -6.07 15.28
C ALA A 434 13.78 -6.63 15.42
N THR A 435 13.47 -7.62 14.60
CA THR A 435 12.26 -8.45 14.74
C THR A 435 12.68 -9.89 14.99
N TYR A 436 11.86 -10.67 15.70
CA TYR A 436 12.13 -12.08 15.95
C TYR A 436 10.84 -12.88 16.07
N ALA A 437 10.90 -14.16 15.68
CA ALA A 437 9.82 -15.11 15.92
C ALA A 437 10.36 -16.54 16.07
N PHE A 438 9.85 -17.22 17.06
CA PHE A 438 10.03 -18.66 17.33
C PHE A 438 8.73 -19.38 17.01
N ASN A 439 8.80 -20.42 16.20
CA ASN A 439 7.66 -21.26 15.88
C ASN A 439 7.91 -22.66 16.39
N TYR A 440 6.93 -23.20 17.10
CA TYR A 440 6.99 -24.54 17.68
C TYR A 440 5.74 -25.35 17.34
N LYS A 441 5.92 -26.39 16.54
CA LYS A 441 4.90 -27.39 16.22
C LYS A 441 4.91 -28.46 17.32
N ALA A 442 4.12 -28.26 18.37
CA ALA A 442 4.06 -29.22 19.47
C ALA A 442 3.48 -30.57 18.99
N GLN A 443 2.42 -30.50 18.17
CA GLN A 443 1.76 -31.62 17.49
C GLN A 443 1.34 -31.18 16.07
N SER A 444 0.89 -32.11 15.24
CA SER A 444 0.41 -31.82 13.88
C SER A 444 -0.76 -30.82 13.86
N ASN A 445 -1.50 -30.72 14.93
CA ASN A 445 -2.68 -29.86 15.11
C ASN A 445 -2.47 -28.71 16.13
N LEU A 446 -1.27 -28.55 16.72
CA LEU A 446 -0.99 -27.55 17.74
C LEU A 446 0.33 -26.83 17.47
N ASN A 447 0.22 -25.52 17.15
CA ASN A 447 1.36 -24.66 16.85
C ASN A 447 1.41 -23.48 17.81
N PHE A 448 2.58 -23.12 18.29
CA PHE A 448 2.88 -21.94 19.06
C PHE A 448 3.81 -21.03 18.26
N THR A 449 3.52 -19.73 18.29
CA THR A 449 4.44 -18.71 17.80
C THR A 449 4.66 -17.70 18.92
N PHE A 450 5.92 -17.43 19.24
CA PHE A 450 6.32 -16.37 20.15
C PHE A 450 7.24 -15.42 19.39
N GLY A 451 6.95 -14.13 19.42
CA GLY A 451 7.72 -13.17 18.66
C GLY A 451 7.60 -11.76 19.19
N GLY A 452 8.23 -10.82 18.46
CA GLY A 452 8.21 -9.42 18.81
C GLY A 452 9.15 -8.60 17.97
N ALA A 453 9.28 -7.33 18.36
CA ALA A 453 10.19 -6.37 17.76
C ALA A 453 10.62 -5.33 18.78
N TYR A 454 11.81 -4.77 18.57
CA TYR A 454 12.26 -3.52 19.15
C TYR A 454 12.75 -2.61 18.05
N ASN A 455 12.20 -1.41 18.00
CA ASN A 455 12.56 -0.40 17.00
C ASN A 455 12.84 0.93 17.68
N GLU A 456 13.82 1.66 17.18
CA GLU A 456 14.15 3.00 17.61
C GLU A 456 14.19 3.93 16.41
N TYR A 457 13.56 5.11 16.56
CA TYR A 457 13.56 6.19 15.59
C TYR A 457 14.13 7.45 16.21
N ARG A 458 14.96 8.16 15.42
CA ARG A 458 15.52 9.47 15.73
C ARG A 458 15.33 10.38 14.52
N GLY A 459 14.56 11.43 14.67
CA GLY A 459 14.29 12.41 13.61
C GLY A 459 14.73 13.82 14.03
N LYS A 460 15.29 14.56 13.08
CA LYS A 460 15.61 15.97 13.18
C LYS A 460 14.80 16.73 12.16
N HIS A 461 14.10 17.77 12.60
CA HIS A 461 13.31 18.65 11.76
C HIS A 461 13.85 20.06 11.92
N PHE A 462 14.36 20.64 10.84
CA PHE A 462 14.90 21.99 10.90
C PHE A 462 14.61 22.78 9.64
N GLY A 463 14.63 24.10 9.73
CA GLY A 463 14.37 24.99 8.62
C GLY A 463 15.49 25.96 8.37
N GLN A 464 15.80 26.24 7.10
CA GLN A 464 16.79 27.18 6.66
C GLN A 464 16.17 28.20 5.71
N VAL A 465 16.54 29.46 5.82
CA VAL A 465 16.27 30.49 4.82
C VAL A 465 17.51 30.59 3.93
N ILE A 466 17.39 30.10 2.70
CA ILE A 466 18.54 30.02 1.76
C ILE A 466 18.68 31.25 0.87
N TRP A 467 17.62 32.06 0.79
CA TRP A 467 17.62 33.34 0.11
C TRP A 467 16.51 34.23 0.68
N ALA A 468 16.75 35.50 0.79
CA ALA A 468 15.75 36.51 1.12
C ALA A 468 16.05 37.84 0.43
N LYS A 469 15.00 38.56 -0.01
CA LYS A 469 15.13 39.91 -0.56
C LYS A 469 15.71 40.86 0.49
N TYR A 470 15.26 40.74 1.72
CA TYR A 470 15.77 41.43 2.92
C TYR A 470 16.25 40.40 3.94
N PRO A 471 17.52 40.01 3.90
CA PRO A 471 18.01 38.85 4.64
C PRO A 471 18.14 39.10 6.16
N SER A 472 18.10 40.35 6.64
CA SER A 472 18.32 40.68 8.05
C SER A 472 19.66 40.15 8.56
N THR A 473 19.63 39.29 9.60
CA THR A 473 20.84 38.68 10.18
C THR A 473 20.98 37.21 9.80
N SER A 474 20.17 36.68 8.86
CA SER A 474 20.23 35.27 8.51
C SER A 474 21.44 34.92 7.63
N ASN A 475 22.01 33.74 7.90
CA ASN A 475 22.96 33.04 7.01
C ASN A 475 22.30 31.79 6.47
N ASN A 476 22.71 31.34 5.29
CA ASN A 476 22.08 30.18 4.62
C ASN A 476 22.19 28.87 5.40
N SER A 477 23.14 28.77 6.35
CA SER A 477 23.33 27.60 7.21
C SER A 477 22.54 27.66 8.51
N ASP A 478 22.00 28.83 8.86
CA ASP A 478 21.31 29.00 10.13
C ASP A 478 19.97 28.28 10.13
N HIS A 479 19.66 27.62 11.23
CA HIS A 479 18.39 27.00 11.45
C HIS A 479 17.45 28.01 12.13
N TYR A 480 16.29 28.31 11.53
CA TYR A 480 15.28 29.15 12.18
C TYR A 480 14.39 28.34 13.13
N TYR A 481 14.38 27.02 13.01
CA TYR A 481 13.83 26.10 14.01
C TYR A 481 14.59 24.78 14.02
N ASP A 482 14.63 24.11 15.17
CA ASP A 482 15.22 22.80 15.38
C ASP A 482 14.31 21.96 16.27
N GLY A 483 13.63 21.00 15.69
CA GLY A 483 12.80 20.00 16.36
C GLY A 483 13.42 18.62 16.30
N LYS A 484 13.21 17.83 17.35
CA LYS A 484 13.68 16.44 17.43
C LYS A 484 12.54 15.52 17.81
N GLY A 485 12.47 14.37 17.20
CA GLY A 485 11.60 13.26 17.55
C GLY A 485 12.40 12.03 17.91
N ASN A 486 12.13 11.42 19.05
CA ASN A 486 12.71 10.14 19.44
C ASN A 486 11.57 9.20 19.82
N LYS A 487 11.53 8.03 19.19
CA LYS A 487 10.46 7.05 19.46
C LYS A 487 11.06 5.66 19.63
N ASN A 488 10.74 5.04 20.75
CA ASN A 488 11.08 3.66 21.04
C ASN A 488 9.78 2.84 21.00
N ASP A 489 9.79 1.75 20.26
CA ASP A 489 8.64 0.86 20.09
C ASP A 489 9.07 -0.58 20.38
N PHE A 490 8.60 -1.10 21.48
CA PHE A 490 8.80 -2.49 21.87
C PHE A 490 7.48 -3.22 21.82
N ASN A 491 7.47 -4.39 21.20
CA ASN A 491 6.33 -5.29 21.28
C ASN A 491 6.76 -6.74 21.41
N THR A 492 5.91 -7.53 22.05
CA THR A 492 6.02 -8.97 22.12
C THR A 492 4.64 -9.60 22.00
N TYR A 493 4.56 -10.78 21.41
CA TYR A 493 3.31 -11.50 21.23
C TYR A 493 3.48 -13.01 21.38
N GLY A 494 2.42 -13.64 21.83
CA GLY A 494 2.25 -15.08 21.84
C GLY A 494 1.01 -15.50 21.07
N LYS A 495 1.15 -16.39 20.10
CA LYS A 495 0.06 -16.93 19.29
C LYS A 495 -0.02 -18.44 19.43
N VAL A 496 -1.22 -18.95 19.62
CA VAL A 496 -1.52 -20.38 19.59
C VAL A 496 -2.50 -20.64 18.46
N SER A 497 -2.22 -21.65 17.64
CA SER A 497 -3.13 -22.18 16.63
C SER A 497 -3.40 -23.65 16.94
N TYR A 498 -4.67 -24.00 17.14
CA TYR A 498 -5.09 -25.33 17.55
C TYR A 498 -6.22 -25.85 16.68
N SER A 499 -6.08 -27.03 16.13
CA SER A 499 -7.12 -27.72 15.36
C SER A 499 -7.58 -28.96 16.13
N PRO A 500 -8.59 -28.86 17.03
CA PRO A 500 -9.08 -30.01 17.82
C PRO A 500 -9.62 -31.14 16.95
N ILE A 501 -10.20 -30.79 15.81
CA ILE A 501 -10.63 -31.71 14.74
C ILE A 501 -10.17 -31.14 13.40
N GLU A 502 -10.13 -31.95 12.36
CA GLU A 502 -9.68 -31.53 11.02
C GLU A 502 -10.50 -30.33 10.46
N GLN A 503 -11.78 -30.27 10.78
CA GLN A 503 -12.71 -29.25 10.31
C GLN A 503 -12.60 -27.92 11.08
N LEU A 504 -12.01 -27.88 12.27
CA LEU A 504 -12.00 -26.67 13.11
C LEU A 504 -10.57 -26.21 13.41
N SER A 505 -10.27 -24.98 13.04
CA SER A 505 -9.03 -24.29 13.41
C SER A 505 -9.35 -23.10 14.30
N LEU A 506 -8.74 -23.05 15.46
CA LEU A 506 -8.86 -21.98 16.45
C LEU A 506 -7.52 -21.26 16.56
N PHE A 507 -7.55 -19.95 16.82
CA PHE A 507 -6.35 -19.21 17.23
C PHE A 507 -6.65 -18.25 18.37
N ALA A 508 -5.64 -18.05 19.22
CA ALA A 508 -5.54 -16.96 20.17
C ALA A 508 -4.19 -16.27 19.99
N ASP A 509 -4.20 -14.96 20.01
CA ASP A 509 -3.02 -14.10 19.76
C ASP A 509 -3.07 -12.95 20.75
N LEU A 510 -2.07 -12.86 21.61
CA LEU A 510 -1.96 -11.84 22.65
C LEU A 510 -0.72 -11.02 22.40
N GLN A 511 -0.87 -9.72 22.23
CA GLN A 511 0.23 -8.79 22.03
C GLN A 511 0.27 -7.74 23.13
N TYR A 512 1.47 -7.50 23.65
CA TYR A 512 1.79 -6.32 24.45
C TYR A 512 2.70 -5.41 23.64
N ARG A 513 2.42 -4.09 23.67
CA ARG A 513 3.22 -3.05 23.01
C ARG A 513 3.47 -1.89 23.95
N SER A 514 4.70 -1.41 24.01
CA SER A 514 5.11 -0.22 24.75
C SER A 514 5.75 0.77 23.78
N VAL A 515 5.22 1.99 23.76
CA VAL A 515 5.75 3.07 22.91
C VAL A 515 6.11 4.23 23.80
N ASN A 516 7.39 4.64 23.78
CA ASN A 516 7.82 5.91 24.34
C ASN A 516 8.08 6.88 23.20
N TYR A 517 7.45 8.05 23.24
CA TYR A 517 7.59 9.07 22.21
C TYR A 517 7.87 10.43 22.84
N LYS A 518 9.04 10.98 22.48
CA LYS A 518 9.53 12.29 22.93
C LYS A 518 9.70 13.21 21.73
N ILE A 519 9.10 14.41 21.80
CA ILE A 519 9.27 15.50 20.86
C ILE A 519 9.85 16.69 21.63
N SER A 520 10.93 17.30 21.13
CA SER A 520 11.63 18.41 21.83
C SER A 520 12.20 19.42 20.84
N GLY A 521 12.58 20.60 21.34
CA GLY A 521 13.15 21.69 20.54
C GLY A 521 12.12 22.72 20.14
N THR A 522 12.16 23.21 18.90
CA THR A 522 11.22 24.19 18.38
C THR A 522 10.54 23.66 17.11
N ASP A 523 9.28 24.04 16.90
CA ASP A 523 8.57 23.74 15.65
C ASP A 523 8.75 24.83 14.60
N LYS A 524 8.19 24.57 13.42
CA LYS A 524 8.18 25.48 12.26
C LYS A 524 7.54 26.87 12.53
N ASN A 525 6.77 27.02 13.60
CA ASN A 525 6.14 28.28 14.06
C ASN A 525 6.87 28.89 15.26
N LEU A 526 8.09 28.42 15.53
CA LEU A 526 8.94 28.83 16.66
C LEU A 526 8.35 28.52 18.04
N ARG A 527 7.37 27.61 18.13
CA ARG A 527 6.81 27.18 19.41
C ARG A 527 7.75 26.16 20.05
N SER A 528 7.95 26.28 21.37
CA SER A 528 8.69 25.26 22.11
C SER A 528 7.94 23.94 22.14
N LEU A 529 8.64 22.86 21.84
CA LEU A 529 8.15 21.48 21.88
C LEU A 529 8.77 20.78 23.09
N ASP A 530 7.93 20.23 23.94
CA ASP A 530 8.36 19.40 25.08
C ASP A 530 7.25 18.38 25.38
N PHE A 531 7.20 17.31 24.57
CA PHE A 531 6.26 16.22 24.75
C PHE A 531 7.03 14.96 25.08
N ASN A 532 6.60 14.22 26.09
CA ASN A 532 7.15 12.92 26.45
C ASN A 532 6.03 12.02 26.97
N ASN A 533 5.56 11.14 26.10
CA ASN A 533 4.46 10.25 26.39
C ASN A 533 4.89 8.79 26.30
N THR A 534 4.44 7.98 27.24
CA THR A 534 4.60 6.53 27.19
C THR A 534 3.22 5.87 27.13
N TYR A 535 3.05 4.98 26.18
CA TYR A 535 1.82 4.22 25.96
C TYR A 535 2.08 2.75 26.19
N HIS A 536 1.13 2.08 26.84
CA HIS A 536 1.13 0.64 27.04
C HIS A 536 -0.16 0.07 26.49
N PHE A 537 -0.04 -0.82 25.52
CA PHE A 537 -1.18 -1.40 24.82
C PHE A 537 -1.21 -2.91 24.99
N PHE A 538 -2.41 -3.43 25.20
CA PHE A 538 -2.70 -4.85 25.19
C PHE A 538 -3.72 -5.13 24.09
N ASN A 539 -3.35 -5.98 23.12
CA ASN A 539 -4.09 -6.25 21.89
C ASN A 539 -4.43 -7.75 21.78
N PRO A 540 -5.46 -8.24 22.46
CA PRO A 540 -5.93 -9.62 22.33
C PRO A 540 -6.68 -9.82 21.02
N LYS A 541 -6.51 -11.00 20.41
CA LYS A 541 -7.17 -11.41 19.17
C LYS A 541 -7.52 -12.89 19.24
N PHE A 542 -8.70 -13.24 18.76
CA PHE A 542 -9.21 -14.61 18.75
C PHE A 542 -9.92 -14.88 17.45
N GLY A 543 -9.92 -16.12 17.01
CA GLY A 543 -10.69 -16.48 15.85
C GLY A 543 -10.84 -17.98 15.66
N ALA A 544 -11.82 -18.33 14.86
CA ALA A 544 -12.15 -19.69 14.49
C ALA A 544 -12.42 -19.79 12.99
N THR A 545 -11.93 -20.86 12.38
CA THR A 545 -12.25 -21.25 10.99
C THR A 545 -12.81 -22.64 11.01
N TYR A 546 -14.01 -22.82 10.43
CA TYR A 546 -14.69 -24.11 10.31
C TYR A 546 -14.79 -24.51 8.84
N PHE A 547 -14.16 -25.62 8.48
CA PHE A 547 -14.19 -26.18 7.13
C PHE A 547 -15.44 -27.02 6.95
N LEU A 548 -16.34 -26.58 6.07
CA LEU A 548 -17.54 -27.30 5.69
C LEU A 548 -17.19 -28.53 4.82
N ASN A 549 -16.18 -28.34 3.98
CA ASN A 549 -15.56 -29.35 3.12
C ASN A 549 -14.18 -28.83 2.67
N GLU A 550 -13.50 -29.56 1.75
CA GLU A 550 -12.18 -29.17 1.21
C GLU A 550 -12.20 -27.85 0.42
N GLN A 551 -13.35 -27.44 -0.12
CA GLN A 551 -13.51 -26.27 -0.96
C GLN A 551 -14.03 -25.05 -0.20
N SER A 552 -14.64 -25.22 0.97
CA SER A 552 -15.33 -24.13 1.63
C SER A 552 -15.15 -24.09 3.15
N ASN A 553 -15.05 -22.87 3.68
CA ASN A 553 -14.96 -22.63 5.11
C ASN A 553 -15.71 -21.36 5.52
N LEU A 554 -16.13 -21.37 6.78
CA LEU A 554 -16.62 -20.21 7.52
C LEU A 554 -15.54 -19.77 8.50
N TYR A 555 -15.40 -18.47 8.71
CA TYR A 555 -14.53 -17.96 9.75
C TYR A 555 -15.16 -16.80 10.52
N THR A 556 -14.71 -16.61 11.74
CA THR A 556 -15.05 -15.45 12.57
C THR A 556 -13.86 -15.05 13.43
N SER A 557 -13.70 -13.77 13.68
CA SER A 557 -12.64 -13.23 14.53
C SER A 557 -13.12 -12.04 15.35
N PHE A 558 -12.46 -11.85 16.47
CA PHE A 558 -12.52 -10.65 17.31
C PHE A 558 -11.11 -10.19 17.59
N SER A 559 -10.86 -8.90 17.42
CA SER A 559 -9.54 -8.30 17.60
C SER A 559 -9.65 -6.95 18.29
N VAL A 560 -8.68 -6.67 19.16
CA VAL A 560 -8.47 -5.35 19.75
C VAL A 560 -7.16 -4.79 19.20
N ALA A 561 -7.17 -3.51 18.81
CA ALA A 561 -5.98 -2.78 18.45
C ALA A 561 -6.00 -1.41 19.12
N ASN A 562 -4.82 -0.93 19.50
CA ASN A 562 -4.61 0.40 20.05
C ASN A 562 -3.54 1.12 19.23
N LYS A 563 -3.63 2.46 19.18
CA LYS A 563 -2.73 3.29 18.38
C LYS A 563 -2.50 4.62 19.07
N GLU A 564 -1.23 5.01 19.20
CA GLU A 564 -0.80 6.31 19.71
C GLU A 564 -1.03 7.41 18.66
N PRO A 565 -1.19 8.70 19.10
CA PRO A 565 -1.17 9.85 18.20
C PRO A 565 0.19 9.97 17.48
N ASN A 566 0.18 10.58 16.31
CA ASN A 566 1.40 10.86 15.56
C ASN A 566 1.98 12.25 15.90
N ARG A 567 3.10 12.66 15.27
CA ARG A 567 3.73 13.96 15.50
C ARG A 567 2.77 15.11 15.22
N ASP A 568 2.07 15.05 14.10
CA ASP A 568 1.23 16.15 13.64
C ASP A 568 0.01 16.39 14.53
N ASP A 569 -0.48 15.33 15.19
CA ASP A 569 -1.55 15.48 16.19
C ASP A 569 -1.15 16.38 17.36
N PHE A 570 0.15 16.38 17.73
CA PHE A 570 0.67 17.24 18.79
C PHE A 570 1.09 18.61 18.27
N THR A 571 1.76 18.68 17.12
CA THR A 571 2.34 19.94 16.61
C THR A 571 1.35 20.79 15.85
N ASN A 572 0.28 20.20 15.29
CA ASN A 572 -0.77 20.92 14.55
C ASN A 572 -2.04 21.15 15.38
N LEU A 573 -2.00 20.90 16.70
CA LEU A 573 -3.16 21.11 17.57
C LEU A 573 -3.59 22.59 17.55
N LYS A 574 -4.87 22.86 17.28
CA LYS A 574 -5.44 24.21 17.41
C LYS A 574 -5.45 24.66 18.86
N VAL A 575 -5.20 25.96 19.08
CA VAL A 575 -5.22 26.56 20.41
C VAL A 575 -6.59 26.35 21.07
N GLY A 576 -6.58 25.90 22.33
CA GLY A 576 -7.80 25.64 23.10
C GLY A 576 -8.39 24.23 22.93
N LEU A 577 -7.87 23.40 22.01
CA LEU A 577 -8.30 22.01 21.91
C LEU A 577 -7.54 21.10 22.91
N PRO A 578 -8.16 20.01 23.37
CA PRO A 578 -7.52 19.07 24.29
C PRO A 578 -6.40 18.29 23.58
N SER A 579 -5.40 17.87 24.35
CA SER A 579 -4.32 17.02 23.84
C SER A 579 -4.85 15.72 23.23
N PRO A 580 -4.23 15.23 22.15
CA PRO A 580 -4.69 14.04 21.47
C PRO A 580 -4.55 12.79 22.33
N LYS A 581 -5.53 11.90 22.25
CA LYS A 581 -5.60 10.62 22.97
C LYS A 581 -5.30 9.47 22.03
N ALA A 582 -4.77 8.39 22.60
CA ALA A 582 -4.62 7.13 21.88
C ALA A 582 -5.98 6.55 21.49
N GLU A 583 -6.03 5.99 20.29
CA GLU A 583 -7.22 5.34 19.70
C GLU A 583 -7.31 3.89 20.15
N ARG A 584 -8.55 3.39 20.30
CA ARG A 584 -8.83 1.95 20.48
C ARG A 584 -9.86 1.49 19.48
N LEU A 585 -9.60 0.34 18.87
CA LEU A 585 -10.46 -0.35 17.93
C LEU A 585 -10.85 -1.73 18.45
N HIS A 586 -12.15 -2.04 18.41
CA HIS A 586 -12.67 -3.40 18.50
C HIS A 586 -13.17 -3.80 17.12
N ASP A 587 -12.60 -4.85 16.55
CA ASP A 587 -12.90 -5.35 15.21
C ASP A 587 -13.49 -6.75 15.29
N VAL A 588 -14.68 -6.93 14.71
CA VAL A 588 -15.39 -8.20 14.63
C VAL A 588 -15.59 -8.52 13.17
N GLU A 589 -15.16 -9.70 12.74
CA GLU A 589 -15.34 -10.15 11.38
C GLU A 589 -15.97 -11.53 11.32
N ALA A 590 -16.78 -11.78 10.29
CA ALA A 590 -17.27 -13.09 9.92
C ALA A 590 -17.28 -13.22 8.40
N GLY A 591 -16.90 -14.39 7.89
CA GLY A 591 -16.84 -14.57 6.44
C GLY A 591 -16.97 -16.02 6.00
N TYR A 592 -17.17 -16.14 4.71
CA TYR A 592 -17.26 -17.41 3.97
C TYR A 592 -16.26 -17.39 2.83
N ARG A 593 -15.56 -18.50 2.63
CA ARG A 593 -14.66 -18.71 1.48
C ARG A 593 -15.05 -19.98 0.78
N TYR A 594 -15.08 -19.90 -0.55
CA TYR A 594 -15.24 -21.03 -1.44
C TYR A 594 -14.11 -20.98 -2.50
N LYS A 595 -13.45 -22.09 -2.70
CA LYS A 595 -12.33 -22.20 -3.66
C LYS A 595 -12.41 -23.52 -4.41
N GLU A 596 -12.62 -23.42 -5.69
CA GLU A 596 -12.59 -24.53 -6.63
C GLU A 596 -11.80 -24.12 -7.89
N ASN A 597 -11.46 -25.08 -8.75
CA ASN A 597 -10.64 -24.86 -9.94
C ASN A 597 -11.06 -23.68 -10.82
N ARG A 598 -12.36 -23.38 -10.88
CA ARG A 598 -12.90 -22.31 -11.74
C ARG A 598 -13.48 -21.13 -10.96
N LEU A 599 -13.81 -21.31 -9.69
CA LEU A 599 -14.51 -20.31 -8.90
C LEU A 599 -13.79 -20.12 -7.55
N ASN A 600 -13.35 -18.91 -7.30
CA ASN A 600 -12.96 -18.46 -5.96
C ASN A 600 -13.96 -17.39 -5.53
N LEU A 601 -14.54 -17.55 -4.34
CA LEU A 601 -15.51 -16.62 -3.78
C LEU A 601 -15.15 -16.34 -2.32
N GLY A 602 -15.04 -15.09 -1.96
CA GLY A 602 -14.89 -14.60 -0.59
C GLY A 602 -16.02 -13.64 -0.25
N VAL A 603 -16.69 -13.87 0.85
CA VAL A 603 -17.68 -12.95 1.43
C VAL A 603 -17.24 -12.61 2.84
N ASN A 604 -17.27 -11.35 3.20
CA ASN A 604 -16.92 -10.89 4.54
C ASN A 604 -17.92 -9.85 5.04
N ILE A 605 -18.26 -9.93 6.31
CA ILE A 605 -19.00 -8.91 7.07
C ILE A 605 -18.09 -8.47 8.20
N TYR A 606 -18.00 -7.16 8.43
CA TYR A 606 -17.15 -6.60 9.47
C TYR A 606 -17.85 -5.49 10.26
N GLY A 607 -17.43 -5.34 11.51
CA GLY A 607 -17.81 -4.24 12.39
C GLY A 607 -16.59 -3.74 13.16
N MET A 608 -16.12 -2.54 12.82
CA MET A 608 -14.98 -1.85 13.43
C MET A 608 -15.52 -0.73 14.33
N PHE A 609 -15.41 -0.88 15.64
CA PHE A 609 -15.92 0.06 16.65
C PHE A 609 -14.76 0.78 17.33
N TYR A 610 -14.74 2.10 17.20
CA TYR A 610 -13.66 2.94 17.68
C TYR A 610 -14.06 3.69 18.94
N LYS A 611 -13.11 3.83 19.84
CA LYS A 611 -13.10 4.77 20.95
C LYS A 611 -11.95 5.75 20.78
N ASP A 612 -12.22 7.02 21.00
CA ASP A 612 -11.24 8.12 20.87
C ASP A 612 -10.54 8.14 19.50
N GLN A 613 -11.25 7.80 18.40
CA GLN A 613 -10.69 7.79 17.05
C GLN A 613 -10.20 9.19 16.66
N LEU A 614 -8.96 9.31 16.17
CA LEU A 614 -8.42 10.53 15.56
C LEU A 614 -8.88 10.60 14.11
N ILE A 615 -9.79 11.50 13.79
CA ILE A 615 -10.37 11.67 12.45
C ILE A 615 -9.85 12.96 11.81
N PHE A 616 -9.77 12.96 10.47
CA PHE A 616 -9.51 14.19 9.73
C PHE A 616 -10.65 15.18 9.91
N THR A 617 -10.31 16.44 10.18
CA THR A 617 -11.32 17.53 10.27
C THR A 617 -11.78 18.00 8.90
N GLY A 618 -11.05 17.67 7.84
CA GLY A 618 -11.20 18.17 6.48
C GLY A 618 -10.18 19.25 6.15
N GLU A 619 -9.60 19.88 7.15
CA GLU A 619 -8.61 20.95 7.01
C GLU A 619 -7.19 20.41 6.86
N ILE A 620 -6.36 21.15 6.17
CA ILE A 620 -4.92 21.00 6.13
C ILE A 620 -4.23 22.29 6.58
N ASN A 621 -2.99 22.16 7.05
CA ASN A 621 -2.16 23.31 7.33
C ASN A 621 -1.47 23.82 6.04
N GLU A 622 -0.64 24.85 6.16
CA GLU A 622 0.15 25.42 5.05
C GLU A 622 1.17 24.44 4.39
N PHE A 623 1.22 23.19 4.87
CA PHE A 623 2.14 22.14 4.42
C PHE A 623 1.41 20.89 3.93
N ALA A 624 0.11 21.01 3.66
CA ALA A 624 -0.78 19.92 3.33
C ALA A 624 -0.91 18.82 4.42
N ASP A 625 -0.45 19.08 5.66
CA ASP A 625 -0.66 18.16 6.78
C ASP A 625 -2.10 18.30 7.27
N ALA A 626 -2.81 17.18 7.35
CA ALA A 626 -4.20 17.18 7.78
C ALA A 626 -4.33 17.39 9.30
N TYR A 627 -5.25 18.29 9.69
CA TYR A 627 -5.67 18.38 11.08
C TYR A 627 -6.54 17.20 11.48
N ARG A 628 -6.29 16.67 12.67
CA ARG A 628 -7.11 15.61 13.27
C ARG A 628 -7.58 15.95 14.66
N GLN A 629 -8.71 15.37 15.05
CA GLN A 629 -9.23 15.47 16.41
C GLN A 629 -9.82 14.14 16.87
N ASN A 630 -9.80 13.86 18.18
CA ASN A 630 -10.46 12.70 18.73
C ASN A 630 -11.99 12.85 18.70
N VAL A 631 -12.67 11.77 18.35
CA VAL A 631 -14.12 11.61 18.56
C VAL A 631 -14.35 10.44 19.51
N ASP A 632 -15.27 10.61 20.47
CA ASP A 632 -15.49 9.62 21.53
C ASP A 632 -15.86 8.25 20.96
N LYS A 633 -16.84 8.22 20.06
CA LYS A 633 -17.32 6.95 19.45
C LYS A 633 -17.61 7.11 17.97
N SER A 634 -17.08 6.18 17.20
CA SER A 634 -17.35 6.05 15.78
C SER A 634 -17.36 4.57 15.37
N TYR A 635 -17.87 4.26 14.20
CA TYR A 635 -17.85 2.89 13.71
C TYR A 635 -17.79 2.82 12.18
N ARG A 636 -17.25 1.72 11.69
CA ARG A 636 -17.29 1.28 10.29
C ARG A 636 -17.88 -0.12 10.25
N MET A 637 -18.95 -0.33 9.52
CA MET A 637 -19.57 -1.63 9.33
C MET A 637 -19.76 -1.86 7.84
N GLY A 638 -19.53 -3.07 7.37
CA GLY A 638 -19.67 -3.34 5.96
C GLY A 638 -19.74 -4.80 5.57
N PHE A 639 -20.04 -4.96 4.31
CA PHE A 639 -20.08 -6.23 3.57
C PHE A 639 -19.09 -6.13 2.41
N GLU A 640 -18.28 -7.16 2.23
CA GLU A 640 -17.32 -7.26 1.14
C GLU A 640 -17.52 -8.57 0.37
N LEU A 641 -17.43 -8.48 -0.95
CA LEU A 641 -17.44 -9.59 -1.89
C LEU A 641 -16.16 -9.56 -2.71
N ASP A 642 -15.51 -10.69 -2.91
CA ASP A 642 -14.38 -10.91 -3.83
C ASP A 642 -14.61 -12.21 -4.58
N ALA A 643 -14.68 -12.16 -5.90
CA ALA A 643 -15.00 -13.32 -6.74
C ALA A 643 -14.07 -13.36 -7.97
N SER A 644 -13.60 -14.55 -8.27
CA SER A 644 -12.82 -14.85 -9.49
C SER A 644 -13.43 -16.05 -10.18
N TYR A 645 -13.82 -15.93 -11.46
CA TYR A 645 -14.44 -17.02 -12.21
C TYR A 645 -13.82 -17.21 -13.58
N ILE A 646 -13.39 -18.42 -13.87
CA ILE A 646 -12.90 -18.84 -15.18
C ILE A 646 -14.08 -19.33 -16.01
N LEU A 647 -14.63 -18.43 -16.87
CA LEU A 647 -15.75 -18.71 -17.74
C LEU A 647 -15.41 -19.78 -18.80
N SER A 648 -14.20 -19.64 -19.39
CA SER A 648 -13.68 -20.57 -20.40
C SER A 648 -12.16 -20.50 -20.47
N SER A 649 -11.54 -21.25 -21.39
CA SER A 649 -10.09 -21.13 -21.67
C SER A 649 -9.69 -19.74 -22.15
N HIS A 650 -10.64 -18.93 -22.63
CA HIS A 650 -10.40 -17.61 -23.22
C HIS A 650 -10.87 -16.46 -22.32
N PHE A 651 -11.80 -16.69 -21.39
CA PHE A 651 -12.42 -15.64 -20.58
C PHE A 651 -12.33 -15.94 -19.10
N ALA A 652 -11.91 -14.93 -18.33
CA ALA A 652 -11.99 -14.92 -16.89
C ALA A 652 -12.54 -13.58 -16.40
N VAL A 653 -13.24 -13.61 -15.26
CA VAL A 653 -13.82 -12.43 -14.61
C VAL A 653 -13.34 -12.39 -13.17
N ASN A 654 -12.80 -11.26 -12.76
CA ASN A 654 -12.54 -10.90 -11.36
C ASN A 654 -13.53 -9.78 -11.00
N ALA A 655 -14.21 -9.90 -9.88
CA ALA A 655 -15.15 -8.89 -9.39
C ALA A 655 -15.00 -8.70 -7.88
N ASN A 656 -15.10 -7.48 -7.42
CA ASN A 656 -15.13 -7.18 -6.00
C ASN A 656 -16.14 -6.05 -5.72
N ALA A 657 -16.72 -6.07 -4.54
CA ALA A 657 -17.60 -5.02 -4.07
C ALA A 657 -17.46 -4.86 -2.55
N ALA A 658 -17.50 -3.63 -2.10
CA ALA A 658 -17.54 -3.27 -0.69
C ALA A 658 -18.66 -2.26 -0.47
N PHE A 659 -19.55 -2.55 0.45
CA PHE A 659 -20.63 -1.66 0.89
C PHE A 659 -20.45 -1.40 2.37
N SER A 660 -20.47 -0.12 2.79
CA SER A 660 -20.18 0.23 4.17
C SER A 660 -21.03 1.38 4.70
N LYS A 661 -21.18 1.39 6.02
CA LYS A 661 -21.74 2.49 6.80
C LYS A 661 -20.68 2.93 7.79
N ASN A 662 -20.22 4.18 7.66
CA ASN A 662 -19.12 4.74 8.43
C ASN A 662 -19.61 5.98 9.15
N LYS A 663 -19.75 5.95 10.48
CA LYS A 663 -20.44 7.00 11.25
C LYS A 663 -19.67 7.44 12.48
N ILE A 664 -19.78 8.73 12.78
CA ILE A 664 -19.42 9.34 14.06
C ILE A 664 -20.69 9.61 14.83
N GLN A 665 -20.74 9.19 16.11
CA GLN A 665 -21.93 9.38 16.93
C GLN A 665 -22.16 10.84 17.30
N ASN A 666 -21.10 11.51 17.75
CA ASN A 666 -21.10 12.94 18.08
C ASN A 666 -19.83 13.58 17.50
N TYR A 667 -20.00 14.57 16.68
CA TYR A 667 -18.92 15.35 16.09
C TYR A 667 -19.07 16.83 16.48
N VAL A 668 -17.97 17.44 16.91
CA VAL A 668 -17.88 18.87 17.15
C VAL A 668 -16.98 19.48 16.10
N ASP A 669 -17.53 20.37 15.32
CA ASP A 669 -16.77 21.16 14.33
C ASP A 669 -16.30 22.46 14.94
N TYR A 670 -15.05 22.86 14.66
CA TYR A 670 -14.40 24.03 15.20
C TYR A 670 -13.95 24.94 14.06
N VAL A 671 -14.66 26.05 13.87
CA VAL A 671 -14.32 27.06 12.87
C VAL A 671 -13.58 28.21 13.55
N THR A 672 -12.39 28.55 13.06
CA THR A 672 -11.63 29.69 13.56
C THR A 672 -12.29 31.00 13.10
N GLN A 673 -12.64 31.84 14.03
CA GLN A 673 -13.12 33.20 13.78
C GLN A 673 -12.00 34.20 14.05
N TYR A 674 -11.77 35.07 13.12
CA TYR A 674 -10.83 36.18 13.19
C TYR A 674 -11.57 37.46 13.58
N GLU A 675 -11.06 38.15 14.60
CA GLU A 675 -11.58 39.40 15.08
C GLU A 675 -10.77 40.58 14.54
N ASP A 676 -11.34 41.80 14.56
CA ASP A 676 -10.71 43.02 14.04
C ASP A 676 -9.40 43.39 14.76
N ASP A 677 -9.24 43.00 16.03
CA ASP A 677 -8.03 43.21 16.83
C ASP A 677 -6.96 42.14 16.58
N GLY A 678 -7.22 41.16 15.68
CA GLY A 678 -6.34 40.06 15.34
C GLY A 678 -6.40 38.88 16.33
N THR A 679 -7.35 38.90 17.28
CA THR A 679 -7.60 37.73 18.14
C THR A 679 -8.32 36.62 17.36
N GLU A 680 -8.05 35.38 17.79
CA GLU A 680 -8.70 34.19 17.21
C GLU A 680 -9.61 33.55 18.27
N THR A 681 -10.86 33.31 17.88
CA THR A 681 -11.83 32.56 18.68
C THR A 681 -12.34 31.35 17.93
N LEU A 682 -13.03 30.44 18.61
CA LEU A 682 -13.57 29.22 17.99
C LEU A 682 -15.10 29.24 18.01
N ILE A 683 -15.71 29.17 16.83
CA ILE A 683 -17.14 28.85 16.69
C ILE A 683 -17.28 27.34 16.72
N THR A 684 -18.18 26.83 17.55
CA THR A 684 -18.44 25.40 17.66
C THR A 684 -19.81 25.01 17.14
N SER A 685 -19.85 23.93 16.36
CA SER A 685 -21.10 23.34 15.87
C SER A 685 -21.15 21.84 16.20
N ASN A 686 -22.30 21.38 16.70
CA ASN A 686 -22.47 19.99 17.13
C ASN A 686 -23.29 19.21 16.12
N TYR A 687 -22.79 18.06 15.72
CA TYR A 687 -23.43 17.15 14.76
C TYR A 687 -23.59 15.75 15.35
N LYS A 688 -24.62 15.00 14.94
CA LYS A 688 -24.91 13.64 15.40
C LYS A 688 -25.04 12.69 14.21
N ASN A 689 -24.49 11.49 14.35
CA ASN A 689 -24.59 10.42 13.36
C ASN A 689 -24.12 10.80 11.96
N THR A 690 -23.06 11.62 11.85
CA THR A 690 -22.51 12.06 10.57
C THR A 690 -21.62 10.99 9.92
N ASP A 691 -21.48 11.05 8.60
CA ASP A 691 -20.55 10.20 7.87
C ASP A 691 -19.10 10.60 8.16
N ILE A 692 -18.21 9.60 8.32
CA ILE A 692 -16.76 9.86 8.45
C ILE A 692 -16.23 10.33 7.09
N SER A 693 -15.41 11.38 7.08
CA SER A 693 -14.76 11.90 5.87
C SER A 693 -13.99 10.82 5.11
N PHE A 694 -13.88 10.95 3.78
CA PHE A 694 -13.16 10.04 2.88
C PHE A 694 -13.56 8.56 3.00
N SER A 695 -14.81 8.31 3.37
CA SER A 695 -15.32 6.95 3.59
C SER A 695 -16.54 6.69 2.69
N PRO A 696 -16.32 6.27 1.42
CA PRO A 696 -17.41 6.01 0.49
C PRO A 696 -18.27 4.85 0.96
N LYS A 697 -19.59 4.94 0.73
CA LYS A 697 -20.54 3.88 1.10
C LYS A 697 -20.43 2.66 0.19
N SER A 698 -19.91 2.81 -1.01
CA SER A 698 -19.73 1.74 -2.01
C SER A 698 -18.43 1.91 -2.76
N VAL A 699 -17.70 0.81 -2.90
CA VAL A 699 -16.51 0.67 -3.75
C VAL A 699 -16.65 -0.63 -4.50
N ILE A 700 -16.74 -0.57 -5.83
CA ILE A 700 -16.95 -1.74 -6.69
C ILE A 700 -15.81 -1.77 -7.70
N GLY A 701 -15.22 -2.93 -7.92
CA GLY A 701 -14.17 -3.15 -8.90
C GLY A 701 -14.39 -4.44 -9.69
N GLY A 702 -13.83 -4.50 -10.87
CA GLY A 702 -13.87 -5.70 -11.67
C GLY A 702 -12.85 -5.69 -12.80
N GLU A 703 -12.53 -6.86 -13.29
CA GLU A 703 -11.67 -7.07 -14.44
C GLU A 703 -12.23 -8.21 -15.30
N LEU A 704 -12.43 -7.94 -16.58
CA LEU A 704 -12.74 -8.95 -17.59
C LEU A 704 -11.47 -9.22 -18.39
N VAL A 705 -10.96 -10.45 -18.30
CA VAL A 705 -9.76 -10.90 -19.02
C VAL A 705 -10.14 -11.75 -20.22
N TYR A 706 -9.59 -11.42 -21.38
CA TYR A 706 -9.76 -12.15 -22.64
C TYR A 706 -8.42 -12.60 -23.23
N LYS A 707 -8.25 -13.90 -23.41
CA LYS A 707 -7.03 -14.56 -23.93
C LYS A 707 -7.38 -15.37 -25.19
N PRO A 708 -7.53 -14.74 -26.38
CA PRO A 708 -7.99 -15.41 -27.62
C PRO A 708 -7.00 -16.44 -28.17
N PHE A 709 -5.70 -16.20 -28.00
CA PHE A 709 -4.62 -17.07 -28.43
C PHE A 709 -3.40 -16.97 -27.54
N LYS A 710 -2.47 -17.87 -27.68
CA LYS A 710 -1.26 -17.96 -26.88
C LYS A 710 -0.44 -16.66 -26.97
N GLY A 711 -0.07 -16.12 -25.82
CA GLY A 711 0.74 -14.92 -25.67
C GLY A 711 -0.07 -13.61 -25.60
N PHE A 712 -1.30 -13.54 -26.14
CA PHE A 712 -2.11 -12.33 -26.08
C PHE A 712 -3.09 -12.35 -24.92
N ALA A 713 -3.19 -11.22 -24.21
CA ALA A 713 -4.19 -10.98 -23.19
C ALA A 713 -4.71 -9.54 -23.29
N ALA A 714 -6.02 -9.38 -23.21
CA ALA A 714 -6.70 -8.11 -23.02
C ALA A 714 -7.45 -8.12 -21.69
N ALA A 715 -7.43 -7.04 -20.95
CA ALA A 715 -8.15 -6.90 -19.69
C ALA A 715 -8.86 -5.55 -19.64
N LEU A 716 -10.18 -5.57 -19.45
CA LEU A 716 -10.98 -4.38 -19.15
C LEU A 716 -11.12 -4.30 -17.65
N GLN A 717 -10.54 -3.29 -17.05
CA GLN A 717 -10.60 -3.01 -15.61
C GLN A 717 -11.60 -1.88 -15.35
N SER A 718 -12.49 -2.07 -14.39
CA SER A 718 -13.55 -1.13 -14.06
C SER A 718 -13.55 -0.85 -12.56
N LYS A 719 -13.68 0.42 -12.17
CA LYS A 719 -13.69 0.85 -10.77
C LYS A 719 -14.73 1.93 -10.56
N PHE A 720 -15.66 1.66 -9.65
CA PHE A 720 -16.63 2.61 -9.14
C PHE A 720 -16.31 2.95 -7.68
N VAL A 721 -16.31 4.24 -7.37
CA VAL A 721 -16.19 4.75 -6.00
C VAL A 721 -17.36 5.69 -5.75
N GLY A 722 -18.12 5.44 -4.70
CA GLY A 722 -19.24 6.27 -4.30
C GLY A 722 -18.82 7.63 -3.74
N LYS A 723 -19.77 8.53 -3.59
CA LYS A 723 -19.60 9.86 -3.00
C LYS A 723 -18.87 9.79 -1.66
N GLN A 724 -17.98 10.75 -1.39
CA GLN A 724 -17.25 10.93 -0.13
C GLN A 724 -17.38 12.37 0.35
N TYR A 725 -17.45 12.60 1.65
CA TYR A 725 -17.38 13.94 2.22
C TYR A 725 -15.92 14.33 2.50
N LEU A 726 -15.60 15.61 2.35
CA LEU A 726 -14.26 16.16 2.64
C LEU A 726 -14.05 16.33 4.16
N ASP A 727 -15.14 16.63 4.89
CA ASP A 727 -15.16 16.76 6.34
C ASP A 727 -16.23 15.85 6.99
N ASN A 728 -16.44 15.99 8.29
CA ASN A 728 -17.38 15.15 9.03
C ASN A 728 -18.72 15.84 9.34
N THR A 729 -19.00 17.00 8.74
CA THR A 729 -20.28 17.72 8.91
C THR A 729 -21.41 17.11 8.09
N GLN A 730 -21.05 16.26 7.11
CA GLN A 730 -21.97 15.66 6.14
C GLN A 730 -22.67 16.73 5.26
N ASN A 731 -21.97 17.83 4.99
CA ASN A 731 -22.46 18.90 4.11
C ASN A 731 -22.22 18.53 2.64
N ASP A 732 -23.29 18.52 1.83
CA ASP A 732 -23.21 18.17 0.41
C ASP A 732 -22.44 19.19 -0.46
N SER A 733 -22.15 20.40 0.03
CA SER A 733 -21.23 21.33 -0.63
C SER A 733 -19.75 20.96 -0.46
N ARG A 734 -19.40 20.04 0.45
CA ARG A 734 -18.03 19.66 0.81
C ARG A 734 -17.81 18.17 0.54
N LYS A 735 -17.77 17.80 -0.73
CA LYS A 735 -17.72 16.39 -1.14
C LYS A 735 -16.87 16.14 -2.36
N LEU A 736 -16.46 14.91 -2.53
CA LEU A 736 -16.03 14.31 -3.79
C LEU A 736 -17.25 13.61 -4.40
N ASP A 737 -17.55 13.86 -5.65
CA ASP A 737 -18.61 13.15 -6.35
C ASP A 737 -18.23 11.68 -6.62
N ALA A 738 -19.24 10.84 -6.81
CA ALA A 738 -19.00 9.46 -7.22
C ALA A 738 -18.42 9.42 -8.64
N TYR A 739 -17.54 8.47 -8.89
CA TYR A 739 -16.93 8.29 -10.20
C TYR A 739 -16.85 6.83 -10.63
N TRP A 740 -16.80 6.60 -11.95
CA TRP A 740 -16.67 5.30 -12.55
C TRP A 740 -15.60 5.32 -13.64
N VAL A 741 -14.44 4.77 -13.36
CA VAL A 741 -13.28 4.78 -14.25
C VAL A 741 -13.03 3.40 -14.82
N ASN A 742 -12.74 3.36 -16.13
CA ASN A 742 -12.45 2.14 -16.85
C ASN A 742 -11.10 2.24 -17.55
N ASN A 743 -10.28 1.18 -17.42
CA ASN A 743 -8.96 1.08 -18.05
C ASN A 743 -8.93 -0.15 -18.95
N LEU A 744 -8.18 -0.07 -20.03
CA LEU A 744 -7.92 -1.19 -20.94
C LEU A 744 -6.43 -1.53 -20.91
N ARG A 745 -6.13 -2.77 -20.55
CA ARG A 745 -4.77 -3.32 -20.58
C ARG A 745 -4.68 -4.37 -21.69
N LEU A 746 -3.65 -4.23 -22.54
CA LEU A 746 -3.32 -5.21 -23.57
C LEU A 746 -1.90 -5.71 -23.31
N GLY A 747 -1.67 -7.00 -23.50
CA GLY A 747 -0.36 -7.64 -23.37
C GLY A 747 -0.12 -8.66 -24.45
N TYR A 748 1.10 -8.70 -24.97
CA TYR A 748 1.52 -9.72 -25.93
C TYR A 748 2.90 -10.25 -25.59
N ASP A 749 2.97 -11.53 -25.26
CA ASP A 749 4.18 -12.26 -24.95
C ASP A 749 4.60 -13.13 -26.14
N PHE A 750 5.84 -12.98 -26.59
CA PHE A 750 6.40 -13.78 -27.66
C PHE A 750 7.89 -14.07 -27.44
N GLN A 751 8.42 -15.03 -28.16
CA GLN A 751 9.80 -15.47 -28.03
C GLN A 751 10.52 -15.33 -29.37
N VAL A 752 11.79 -14.90 -29.31
CA VAL A 752 12.68 -14.88 -30.46
C VAL A 752 13.98 -15.62 -30.11
N LYS A 753 14.73 -16.05 -31.09
CA LYS A 753 16.00 -16.75 -30.88
C LYS A 753 16.97 -15.86 -30.08
N GLY A 754 17.44 -16.35 -28.92
CA GLY A 754 18.37 -15.64 -28.05
C GLY A 754 17.71 -14.78 -26.97
N ILE A 755 16.38 -14.62 -26.95
CA ILE A 755 15.65 -13.89 -25.91
C ILE A 755 14.55 -14.81 -25.36
N LYS A 756 14.58 -15.08 -24.05
CA LYS A 756 13.62 -16.01 -23.40
C LYS A 756 12.18 -15.53 -23.51
N ASN A 757 11.96 -14.22 -23.36
CA ASN A 757 10.63 -13.63 -23.52
C ASN A 757 10.74 -12.15 -23.90
N ILE A 758 9.84 -11.70 -24.78
CA ILE A 758 9.57 -10.30 -25.07
C ILE A 758 8.10 -10.07 -24.72
N ASN A 759 7.85 -9.09 -23.87
CA ASN A 759 6.49 -8.65 -23.51
C ASN A 759 6.26 -7.23 -24.02
N LEU A 760 5.23 -7.05 -24.84
CA LEU A 760 4.72 -5.76 -25.26
C LEU A 760 3.41 -5.51 -24.52
N GLY A 761 3.33 -4.41 -23.75
CA GLY A 761 2.18 -4.04 -22.96
C GLY A 761 1.65 -2.65 -23.32
N LEU A 762 0.34 -2.47 -23.32
CA LEU A 762 -0.33 -1.18 -23.44
C LEU A 762 -1.38 -1.06 -22.34
N LEU A 763 -1.30 -0.01 -21.56
CA LEU A 763 -2.32 0.38 -20.60
C LEU A 763 -2.92 1.70 -21.05
N VAL A 764 -4.23 1.71 -21.31
CA VAL A 764 -5.01 2.93 -21.58
C VAL A 764 -5.86 3.18 -20.33
N ASN A 765 -5.49 4.17 -19.57
CA ASN A 765 -6.24 4.60 -18.40
C ASN A 765 -7.43 5.47 -18.81
N ASN A 766 -8.52 5.35 -18.07
CA ASN A 766 -9.71 6.20 -18.17
C ASN A 766 -10.23 6.31 -19.62
N ILE A 767 -10.55 5.16 -20.23
CA ILE A 767 -10.90 5.06 -21.66
C ILE A 767 -12.14 5.88 -22.06
N PHE A 768 -13.02 6.20 -21.11
CA PHE A 768 -14.22 7.02 -21.33
C PHE A 768 -14.04 8.49 -20.97
N ASN A 769 -12.81 8.91 -20.63
CA ASN A 769 -12.46 10.30 -20.28
C ASN A 769 -13.31 10.88 -19.14
N GLU A 770 -13.61 10.07 -18.12
CA GLU A 770 -14.32 10.51 -16.93
C GLU A 770 -13.55 11.63 -16.22
N LYS A 771 -14.23 12.69 -15.84
CA LYS A 771 -13.64 13.79 -15.06
C LYS A 771 -13.97 13.58 -13.59
N TYR A 772 -12.94 13.28 -12.81
CA TYR A 772 -13.12 12.95 -11.39
C TYR A 772 -11.97 13.44 -10.52
N GLU A 773 -12.26 13.57 -9.24
CA GLU A 773 -11.32 13.92 -8.17
C GLU A 773 -11.27 12.76 -7.17
N SER A 774 -10.07 12.27 -6.91
CA SER A 774 -9.87 11.14 -5.97
C SER A 774 -9.58 11.57 -4.54
N ASN A 775 -9.24 12.85 -4.34
CA ASN A 775 -8.92 13.46 -3.06
C ASN A 775 -9.29 14.94 -3.07
N GLY A 776 -9.32 15.56 -1.89
CA GLY A 776 -9.58 16.97 -1.71
C GLY A 776 -9.43 17.37 -0.25
N TYR A 777 -9.63 18.62 0.05
CA TYR A 777 -9.73 19.13 1.41
C TYR A 777 -10.65 20.35 1.45
N THR A 778 -11.06 20.74 2.64
CA THR A 778 -11.93 21.89 2.87
C THR A 778 -11.54 22.57 4.17
N TYR A 779 -11.61 23.88 4.20
CA TYR A 779 -11.52 24.61 5.45
C TYR A 779 -12.54 25.74 5.50
N SER A 780 -12.92 26.09 6.71
CA SER A 780 -13.83 27.19 6.98
C SER A 780 -13.18 28.18 7.93
N THR A 781 -13.35 29.45 7.61
CA THR A 781 -12.98 30.57 8.49
C THR A 781 -14.19 31.47 8.71
N ALA A 782 -14.24 32.13 9.83
CA ALA A 782 -15.30 33.12 10.12
C ALA A 782 -14.68 34.49 10.35
N TYR A 783 -15.41 35.51 9.92
CA TYR A 783 -15.14 36.89 10.20
C TYR A 783 -16.48 37.59 10.50
N GLN A 784 -16.59 38.24 11.65
CA GLN A 784 -17.86 38.87 12.14
C GLN A 784 -19.05 37.89 12.06
N ASN A 785 -18.89 36.65 12.48
CA ASN A 785 -19.83 35.53 12.41
C ASN A 785 -20.23 35.06 10.98
N ASN A 786 -19.66 35.64 9.92
CA ASN A 786 -19.85 35.13 8.56
C ASN A 786 -18.87 34.02 8.26
N VAL A 787 -19.36 32.79 8.11
CA VAL A 787 -18.55 31.63 7.79
C VAL A 787 -18.34 31.51 6.30
N THR A 788 -17.10 31.49 5.87
CA THR A 788 -16.70 31.22 4.48
C THR A 788 -16.02 29.87 4.40
N THR A 789 -16.39 29.07 3.42
CA THR A 789 -15.79 27.74 3.19
C THR A 789 -15.10 27.71 1.83
N GLU A 790 -13.90 27.15 1.81
CA GLU A 790 -13.12 26.93 0.59
C GLU A 790 -12.89 25.43 0.41
N ASN A 791 -13.19 24.93 -0.80
CA ASN A 791 -12.95 23.55 -1.18
C ASN A 791 -11.84 23.46 -2.21
N PHE A 792 -11.00 22.43 -2.09
CA PHE A 792 -9.89 22.15 -3.00
C PHE A 792 -9.89 20.70 -3.41
N TYR A 793 -9.50 20.44 -4.64
CA TYR A 793 -9.62 19.13 -5.26
C TYR A 793 -8.35 18.70 -5.97
N TYR A 794 -8.07 17.41 -5.98
CA TYR A 794 -6.97 16.79 -6.72
C TYR A 794 -7.53 16.07 -7.95
N ALA A 795 -7.56 16.82 -9.07
CA ALA A 795 -8.12 16.32 -10.31
C ALA A 795 -7.26 15.22 -10.92
N GLN A 796 -7.91 14.16 -11.40
CA GLN A 796 -7.26 13.06 -12.07
C GLN A 796 -7.27 13.25 -13.59
N ALA A 797 -6.26 12.66 -14.26
CA ALA A 797 -6.10 12.74 -15.71
C ALA A 797 -7.29 12.09 -16.44
N GLY A 798 -7.66 12.68 -17.57
CA GLY A 798 -8.53 12.07 -18.54
C GLY A 798 -7.89 10.84 -19.22
N THR A 799 -8.34 10.48 -20.41
CA THR A 799 -7.77 9.36 -21.17
C THR A 799 -6.28 9.58 -21.41
N ASN A 800 -5.47 8.59 -20.98
CA ASN A 800 -4.02 8.61 -21.13
C ASN A 800 -3.49 7.18 -21.29
N PHE A 801 -2.25 7.01 -21.75
CA PHE A 801 -1.70 5.69 -22.02
C PHE A 801 -0.27 5.51 -21.51
N LEU A 802 0.11 4.26 -21.27
CA LEU A 802 1.45 3.80 -20.98
C LEU A 802 1.75 2.58 -21.85
N LEU A 803 2.83 2.61 -22.62
CA LEU A 803 3.31 1.53 -23.50
C LEU A 803 4.57 0.94 -22.87
N SER A 804 4.61 -0.37 -22.65
CA SER A 804 5.77 -1.08 -22.10
C SER A 804 6.38 -2.04 -23.11
N LEU A 805 7.72 -2.16 -23.06
CA LEU A 805 8.50 -3.15 -23.82
C LEU A 805 9.52 -3.77 -22.87
N ASN A 806 9.37 -5.06 -22.61
CA ASN A 806 10.14 -5.80 -21.63
C ASN A 806 10.85 -6.96 -22.30
N PHE A 807 12.13 -7.17 -21.96
CA PHE A 807 12.97 -8.25 -22.46
C PHE A 807 13.46 -9.09 -21.29
N LYS A 808 13.43 -10.40 -21.45
CA LYS A 808 14.01 -11.38 -20.52
C LYS A 808 14.98 -12.29 -21.26
N PHE A 809 16.21 -12.33 -20.79
CA PHE A 809 17.32 -13.11 -21.33
C PHE A 809 17.62 -14.36 -20.51
#